data_941a16a1f1065462f8ba2d5fae22d668
#
_entry.id   941a16a1f1065462f8ba2d5fae22d668
#
_cell.length_a   1.000
_cell.length_b   1.000
_cell.length_c   1.000
_cell.angle_alpha   90.00
_cell.angle_beta   90.00
_cell.angle_gamma   90.00
#
_symmetry.space_group_name_H-M   'P 1'
#
loop_
_entity.id
_entity.type
_entity.pdbx_description
1 polymer ?
#
loop_
_entity_poly.entity_id
_entity_poly.type
_entity_poly.pdbx_seq_one_letter_code
_entity_poly.pdbx_strand_id
1 'polypeptide(L)'
;MRHHIATRARRALVALALVIVLLAVMAGTAAARATDYAATIKDGRAAAQALLAQSGAASFSLAFVSGERLVWQETFGEADKATSTPPDADTMYGIGSVSKMLATVATMKLVDQGEVELDAPFTRYVPAFSMLSPAYRQITVRMMLDHSSGFPGSTYGDLVTDTYFPGYLQQVLDTLAMERLKTTPGYMSVYCNDGFTMIEALVLAVTGKSYAAFVQDEVFTPLGMEHSAYPLTPFPDGTYAKAYRGDVARPREVLNMLASGGLYSTPSDMSRLARMLMNGGAYGGTRLLSAASVAEMGADQTFLSFNPLPSNMLRYGLGWDSVTEPGLAAVGVGGWVKGGDSVDYHASFTVAPQARLAFVATGVAPLSSTSLQTLGQRVLLHALVDQGALRRVPRPLPVAAPPVKRASAAQLAAMEGYWGSFNTVLRVSASADDPQALDFFQLTANGWVPTASGLRLRTDGRFHADGSASGYSTMTAGGRRYLAAGFIGGYGHYRDALLWVQKLAPETPLSAAWQSRLGKAWLAVNEQPDSAVYAEGGPVLLTLGDVPGLPGYVVSGPYETQPLIPVDDTLGAMFLQIPGVGSRDLEEDLVEQHGSEEWIWRGSTLYRPQATMPALAAGANTVTFGAEGYAEWRSLPAAGTLTIAVGGATTWRLYDPDMAVLGAGATFPATVTAPQAGCYLLLFGPAGASTTVTVAPAAGAQPGRDAATAEKRAATPRPTYVVPLR
;
A
#
# COMPACT_ATOMS: atom_id res chain seq x y z
N MET A 1 31.79 66.44 45.87
CA MET A 1 31.24 65.27 46.58
C MET A 1 30.11 64.52 45.80
N ARG A 2 29.21 65.21 45.08
CA ARG A 2 28.10 64.51 44.34
C ARG A 2 28.53 63.70 43.12
N HIS A 3 29.62 63.98 42.43
CA HIS A 3 30.10 63.27 41.27
C HIS A 3 30.75 61.89 41.56
N HIS A 4 31.37 61.74 42.77
CA HIS A 4 32.00 60.49 43.16
C HIS A 4 30.98 59.39 43.61
N ILE A 5 29.82 59.82 44.14
CA ILE A 5 28.78 58.94 44.59
C ILE A 5 28.04 58.29 43.38
N ALA A 6 27.79 59.07 42.32
CA ALA A 6 27.11 58.54 41.11
C ALA A 6 27.97 57.53 40.35
N THR A 7 29.27 57.67 40.34
CA THR A 7 30.20 56.74 39.67
C THR A 7 30.36 55.45 40.42
N ARG A 8 30.34 55.47 41.76
CA ARG A 8 30.30 54.19 42.57
C ARG A 8 29.00 53.45 42.46
N ALA A 9 27.85 54.11 42.43
CA ALA A 9 26.54 53.49 42.22
C ALA A 9 26.42 52.83 40.83
N ARG A 10 26.90 53.43 39.75
CA ARG A 10 26.96 52.88 38.41
C ARG A 10 27.86 51.65 38.34
N ARG A 11 29.03 51.65 38.99
CA ARG A 11 29.91 50.45 39.03
C ARG A 11 29.33 49.33 39.84
N ALA A 12 28.61 49.62 40.90
CA ALA A 12 27.91 48.62 41.70
C ALA A 12 26.74 47.96 40.92
N LEU A 13 25.97 48.75 40.15
CA LEU A 13 24.88 48.22 39.29
C LEU A 13 25.41 47.41 38.13
N VAL A 14 26.52 47.79 37.51
CA VAL A 14 27.13 46.98 36.44
C VAL A 14 27.73 45.69 36.99
N ALA A 15 28.34 45.70 38.18
CA ALA A 15 28.83 44.49 38.84
C ALA A 15 27.68 43.54 39.22
N LEU A 16 26.57 44.10 39.73
CA LEU A 16 25.38 43.29 40.08
C LEU A 16 24.72 42.68 38.82
N ALA A 17 24.63 43.42 37.71
CA ALA A 17 24.12 42.93 36.45
C ALA A 17 25.02 41.80 35.87
N LEU A 18 26.35 41.96 35.96
CA LEU A 18 27.30 40.92 35.55
C LEU A 18 27.18 39.64 36.42
N VAL A 19 26.97 39.79 37.73
CA VAL A 19 26.76 38.66 38.64
C VAL A 19 25.44 37.96 38.34
N ILE A 20 24.37 38.68 38.02
CA ILE A 20 23.08 38.12 37.63
C ILE A 20 23.20 37.42 36.29
N VAL A 21 23.92 37.95 35.33
CA VAL A 21 24.18 37.30 34.04
C VAL A 21 25.06 36.03 34.22
N LEU A 22 26.08 36.10 35.07
CA LEU A 22 26.89 34.93 35.40
C LEU A 22 26.09 33.85 36.15
N LEU A 23 25.23 34.25 37.08
CA LEU A 23 24.34 33.33 37.78
C LEU A 23 23.26 32.72 36.82
N ALA A 24 22.75 33.48 35.87
CA ALA A 24 21.85 32.99 34.81
C ALA A 24 22.58 32.04 33.84
N VAL A 25 23.84 32.33 33.49
CA VAL A 25 24.68 31.41 32.68
C VAL A 25 25.05 30.15 33.47
N MET A 26 25.35 30.27 34.76
CA MET A 26 25.66 29.13 35.62
C MET A 26 24.39 28.28 35.94
N ALA A 27 23.21 28.88 36.04
CA ALA A 27 21.95 28.17 36.15
C ALA A 27 21.56 27.48 34.83
N GLY A 28 22.02 27.98 33.65
CA GLY A 28 21.81 27.36 32.35
C GLY A 28 22.72 26.16 32.05
N THR A 29 23.76 25.94 32.87
CA THR A 29 24.70 24.82 32.73
C THR A 29 24.46 23.67 33.72
N ALA A 30 23.29 23.59 34.39
CA ALA A 30 22.84 22.33 34.91
C ALA A 30 22.62 21.44 33.69
N ALA A 31 23.60 20.58 33.34
CA ALA A 31 23.51 19.62 32.28
C ALA A 31 22.16 18.89 32.49
N ALA A 32 21.19 19.12 31.60
CA ALA A 32 19.90 18.51 31.68
C ALA A 32 20.18 17.01 31.74
N ARG A 33 19.88 16.38 32.90
CA ARG A 33 20.12 14.96 33.10
C ARG A 33 19.41 14.25 31.97
N ALA A 34 20.15 13.49 31.17
CA ALA A 34 19.56 12.76 30.05
C ALA A 34 18.39 11.91 30.58
N THR A 35 17.23 12.04 29.95
CA THR A 35 16.04 11.27 30.33
C THR A 35 16.40 9.78 30.32
N ASP A 36 16.06 9.10 31.42
CA ASP A 36 16.17 7.65 31.53
C ASP A 36 14.92 7.01 30.93
N TYR A 37 15.10 6.21 29.89
CA TYR A 37 14.03 5.51 29.17
C TYR A 37 13.96 4.01 29.55
N ALA A 38 14.53 3.58 30.68
CA ALA A 38 14.55 2.19 31.08
C ALA A 38 13.13 1.58 31.19
N ALA A 39 12.16 2.37 31.69
CA ALA A 39 10.77 1.94 31.79
C ALA A 39 10.12 1.79 30.41
N THR A 40 10.32 2.77 29.50
CA THR A 40 9.88 2.71 28.11
C THR A 40 10.44 1.49 27.38
N ILE A 41 11.75 1.23 27.49
CA ILE A 41 12.41 0.09 26.82
C ILE A 41 11.88 -1.24 27.37
N LYS A 42 11.72 -1.35 28.70
CA LYS A 42 11.18 -2.57 29.32
C LYS A 42 9.77 -2.90 28.83
N ASP A 43 8.88 -1.93 28.83
CA ASP A 43 7.50 -2.10 28.33
C ASP A 43 7.46 -2.36 26.83
N GLY A 44 8.22 -1.59 26.05
CA GLY A 44 8.33 -1.73 24.61
C GLY A 44 8.85 -3.10 24.19
N ARG A 45 9.89 -3.63 24.89
CA ARG A 45 10.42 -4.97 24.63
C ARG A 45 9.38 -6.07 24.90
N ALA A 46 8.65 -5.97 26.01
CA ALA A 46 7.59 -6.92 26.31
C ALA A 46 6.47 -6.89 25.26
N ALA A 47 6.09 -5.69 24.79
CA ALA A 47 5.11 -5.54 23.71
C ALA A 47 5.62 -6.08 22.36
N ALA A 48 6.90 -5.86 22.04
CA ALA A 48 7.55 -6.37 20.84
C ALA A 48 7.60 -7.91 20.82
N GLN A 49 7.98 -8.53 21.93
CA GLN A 49 7.97 -10.00 22.07
C GLN A 49 6.56 -10.58 21.94
N ALA A 50 5.56 -9.91 22.53
CA ALA A 50 4.16 -10.33 22.40
C ALA A 50 3.67 -10.19 20.94
N LEU A 51 4.05 -9.12 20.23
CA LEU A 51 3.72 -8.92 18.81
C LEU A 51 4.29 -10.03 17.94
N LEU A 52 5.58 -10.39 18.11
CA LEU A 52 6.20 -11.50 17.38
C LEU A 52 5.45 -12.82 17.62
N ALA A 53 5.20 -13.14 18.89
CA ALA A 53 4.55 -14.39 19.27
C ALA A 53 3.10 -14.49 18.75
N GLN A 54 2.36 -13.36 18.72
CA GLN A 54 0.98 -13.32 18.27
C GLN A 54 0.84 -13.31 16.74
N SER A 55 1.75 -12.63 16.04
CA SER A 55 1.72 -12.55 14.58
C SER A 55 2.21 -13.82 13.90
N GLY A 56 3.14 -14.55 14.52
CA GLY A 56 3.85 -15.66 13.87
C GLY A 56 4.83 -15.21 12.77
N ALA A 57 5.16 -13.92 12.70
CA ALA A 57 6.17 -13.40 11.79
C ALA A 57 7.54 -14.01 12.05
N ALA A 58 8.35 -14.19 11.00
CA ALA A 58 9.69 -14.74 11.16
C ALA A 58 10.60 -13.78 11.90
N SER A 59 10.58 -12.49 11.57
CA SER A 59 11.39 -11.48 12.22
C SER A 59 10.87 -10.06 12.05
N PHE A 60 11.33 -9.17 12.92
CA PHE A 60 11.26 -7.72 12.75
C PHE A 60 12.35 -7.01 13.55
N SER A 61 12.59 -5.74 13.22
CA SER A 61 13.57 -4.88 13.86
C SER A 61 12.97 -3.54 14.20
N LEU A 62 13.48 -2.86 15.24
CA LEU A 62 13.01 -1.54 15.63
C LEU A 62 14.13 -0.62 16.09
N ALA A 63 13.85 0.69 16.06
CA ALA A 63 14.68 1.75 16.61
C ALA A 63 13.82 2.82 17.29
N PHE A 64 14.21 3.26 18.48
CA PHE A 64 13.63 4.37 19.21
C PHE A 64 14.67 5.46 19.41
N VAL A 65 14.30 6.71 19.05
CA VAL A 65 15.16 7.88 19.04
C VAL A 65 14.61 8.94 19.99
N SER A 66 15.52 9.57 20.74
CA SER A 66 15.23 10.78 21.51
C SER A 66 16.30 11.84 21.27
N GLY A 67 15.91 12.99 20.72
CA GLY A 67 16.83 14.04 20.28
C GLY A 67 17.81 13.52 19.23
N GLU A 68 19.11 13.65 19.53
CA GLU A 68 20.20 13.16 18.66
C GLU A 68 20.58 11.70 18.94
N ARG A 69 19.94 11.05 19.92
CA ARG A 69 20.37 9.72 20.37
C ARG A 69 19.46 8.63 19.85
N LEU A 70 20.06 7.61 19.24
CA LEU A 70 19.45 6.28 19.12
C LEU A 70 19.46 5.66 20.52
N VAL A 71 18.28 5.64 21.17
CA VAL A 71 18.16 5.24 22.59
C VAL A 71 18.00 3.75 22.73
N TRP A 72 17.26 3.13 21.80
CA TRP A 72 17.00 1.71 21.80
C TRP A 72 16.92 1.19 20.38
N GLN A 73 17.63 0.12 20.12
CA GLN A 73 17.57 -0.67 18.89
C GLN A 73 17.57 -2.13 19.29
N GLU A 74 16.67 -2.91 18.71
CA GLU A 74 16.57 -4.34 19.00
C GLU A 74 15.93 -5.08 17.83
N THR A 75 16.31 -6.35 17.69
CA THR A 75 15.87 -7.25 16.63
C THR A 75 15.18 -8.47 17.25
N PHE A 76 14.22 -9.06 16.55
CA PHE A 76 13.38 -10.13 17.09
C PHE A 76 13.19 -11.22 16.02
N GLY A 77 13.23 -12.49 16.43
CA GLY A 77 12.98 -13.65 15.59
C GLY A 77 14.18 -14.10 14.78
N GLU A 78 13.95 -14.65 13.60
CA GLU A 78 14.94 -15.24 12.70
C GLU A 78 14.88 -14.57 11.31
N ALA A 79 15.99 -13.99 10.86
CA ALA A 79 16.13 -13.44 9.50
C ALA A 79 16.22 -14.56 8.45
N ASP A 80 16.77 -15.71 8.84
CA ASP A 80 16.81 -16.91 8.03
C ASP A 80 16.50 -18.15 8.89
N LYS A 81 15.30 -18.72 8.70
CA LYS A 81 14.85 -19.93 9.41
C LYS A 81 15.68 -21.18 9.06
N ALA A 82 16.21 -21.26 7.84
CA ALA A 82 16.96 -22.44 7.40
C ALA A 82 18.29 -22.61 8.16
N THR A 83 18.85 -21.49 8.59
CA THR A 83 20.12 -21.44 9.36
C THR A 83 19.90 -21.02 10.82
N SER A 84 18.67 -20.74 11.21
CA SER A 84 18.30 -20.13 12.51
C SER A 84 19.12 -18.88 12.83
N THR A 85 19.36 -18.06 11.79
CA THR A 85 20.13 -16.83 11.93
C THR A 85 19.22 -15.71 12.42
N PRO A 86 19.46 -15.09 13.57
CA PRO A 86 18.70 -13.92 14.02
C PRO A 86 19.03 -12.71 13.15
N PRO A 87 18.12 -11.74 13.01
CA PRO A 87 18.47 -10.45 12.43
C PRO A 87 19.42 -9.69 13.36
N ASP A 88 20.25 -8.84 12.76
CA ASP A 88 21.11 -7.89 13.47
C ASP A 88 20.74 -6.44 13.15
N ALA A 89 21.57 -5.49 13.59
CA ALA A 89 21.36 -4.06 13.38
C ALA A 89 21.40 -3.64 11.89
N ASP A 90 22.09 -4.43 11.09
CA ASP A 90 22.40 -4.15 9.68
C ASP A 90 21.53 -4.99 8.72
N THR A 91 20.71 -5.88 9.27
CA THR A 91 19.76 -6.69 8.50
C THR A 91 18.67 -5.79 7.87
N MET A 92 18.66 -5.72 6.54
CA MET A 92 17.71 -4.92 5.77
C MET A 92 16.35 -5.60 5.66
N TYR A 93 15.31 -4.79 5.53
CA TYR A 93 13.94 -5.18 5.21
C TYR A 93 13.40 -4.28 4.10
N GLY A 94 12.53 -4.78 3.25
CA GLY A 94 11.72 -3.93 2.40
C GLY A 94 10.87 -2.99 3.27
N ILE A 95 10.91 -1.68 3.01
CA ILE A 95 10.15 -0.71 3.81
C ILE A 95 8.87 -0.24 3.13
N GLY A 96 8.55 -0.80 1.96
CA GLY A 96 7.35 -0.46 1.22
C GLY A 96 7.18 1.05 1.07
N SER A 97 5.98 1.55 1.26
CA SER A 97 5.64 2.96 1.07
C SER A 97 6.34 3.95 2.01
N VAL A 98 7.10 3.51 3.02
CA VAL A 98 8.02 4.41 3.75
C VAL A 98 9.08 4.98 2.81
N SER A 99 9.37 4.33 1.67
CA SER A 99 10.21 4.84 0.57
C SER A 99 9.79 6.21 0.06
N LYS A 100 8.49 6.55 0.12
CA LYS A 100 7.95 7.87 -0.27
C LYS A 100 8.60 9.03 0.49
N MET A 101 9.10 8.77 1.70
CA MET A 101 9.83 9.79 2.46
C MET A 101 11.13 10.18 1.76
N LEU A 102 11.84 9.20 1.13
CA LEU A 102 13.07 9.46 0.39
C LEU A 102 12.75 10.22 -0.92
N ALA A 103 11.64 9.87 -1.60
CA ALA A 103 11.17 10.62 -2.77
C ALA A 103 10.87 12.08 -2.43
N THR A 104 10.21 12.31 -1.28
CA THR A 104 9.93 13.66 -0.81
C THR A 104 11.21 14.40 -0.45
N VAL A 105 12.15 13.79 0.27
CA VAL A 105 13.45 14.40 0.61
C VAL A 105 14.23 14.73 -0.66
N ALA A 106 14.28 13.83 -1.64
CA ALA A 106 14.92 14.06 -2.93
C ALA A 106 14.30 15.25 -3.67
N THR A 107 12.97 15.32 -3.73
CA THR A 107 12.25 16.44 -4.34
C THR A 107 12.53 17.76 -3.59
N MET A 108 12.44 17.77 -2.25
CA MET A 108 12.66 18.95 -1.44
C MET A 108 14.12 19.44 -1.51
N LYS A 109 15.07 18.53 -1.76
CA LYS A 109 16.45 18.93 -2.03
C LYS A 109 16.58 19.71 -3.34
N LEU A 110 15.91 19.24 -4.40
CA LEU A 110 15.85 19.99 -5.66
C LEU A 110 15.11 21.33 -5.52
N VAL A 111 14.11 21.40 -4.63
CA VAL A 111 13.45 22.68 -4.28
C VAL A 111 14.41 23.61 -3.57
N ASP A 112 15.17 23.15 -2.59
CA ASP A 112 16.17 23.98 -1.88
C ASP A 112 17.31 24.46 -2.79
N GLN A 113 17.60 23.71 -3.86
CA GLN A 113 18.58 24.09 -4.91
C GLN A 113 17.98 25.05 -5.94
N GLY A 114 16.67 25.29 -5.93
CA GLY A 114 15.97 26.14 -6.90
C GLY A 114 15.75 25.48 -8.26
N GLU A 115 16.00 24.16 -8.39
CA GLU A 115 15.82 23.39 -9.63
C GLU A 115 14.34 22.97 -9.84
N VAL A 116 13.57 22.85 -8.75
CA VAL A 116 12.16 22.48 -8.76
C VAL A 116 11.34 23.47 -7.94
N GLU A 117 10.18 23.86 -8.48
CA GLU A 117 9.14 24.61 -7.76
C GLU A 117 7.97 23.66 -7.47
N LEU A 118 7.56 23.50 -6.20
CA LEU A 118 6.49 22.56 -5.81
C LEU A 118 5.17 22.83 -6.54
N ASP A 119 4.84 24.09 -6.76
CA ASP A 119 3.57 24.50 -7.34
C ASP A 119 3.63 24.70 -8.87
N ALA A 120 4.79 24.43 -9.48
CA ALA A 120 4.87 24.40 -10.95
C ALA A 120 4.24 23.15 -11.54
N PRO A 121 3.61 23.23 -12.73
CA PRO A 121 3.10 22.08 -13.43
C PRO A 121 4.21 21.04 -13.68
N PHE A 122 3.91 19.77 -13.42
CA PHE A 122 4.83 18.66 -13.64
C PHE A 122 5.35 18.60 -15.07
N THR A 123 4.49 18.93 -16.06
CA THR A 123 4.84 18.99 -17.48
C THR A 123 5.92 20.03 -17.82
N ARG A 124 6.22 20.96 -16.93
CA ARG A 124 7.37 21.87 -17.07
C ARG A 124 8.69 21.12 -17.04
N TYR A 125 8.77 20.07 -16.22
CA TYR A 125 9.98 19.25 -16.02
C TYR A 125 9.99 18.00 -16.89
N VAL A 126 8.83 17.41 -17.11
CA VAL A 126 8.63 16.19 -17.93
C VAL A 126 7.64 16.50 -19.08
N PRO A 127 8.07 17.20 -20.14
CA PRO A 127 7.16 17.65 -21.22
C PRO A 127 6.51 16.52 -22.00
N ALA A 128 7.12 15.32 -22.03
CA ALA A 128 6.58 14.14 -22.69
C ALA A 128 5.43 13.48 -21.92
N PHE A 129 5.21 13.82 -20.64
CA PHE A 129 4.11 13.29 -19.87
C PHE A 129 2.75 13.71 -20.41
N SER A 130 1.84 12.76 -20.56
CA SER A 130 0.49 13.01 -21.06
C SER A 130 -0.53 12.05 -20.43
N MET A 131 -1.81 12.43 -20.46
CA MET A 131 -2.97 11.61 -20.11
C MET A 131 -4.14 11.95 -21.05
N LEU A 132 -5.16 11.10 -21.09
CA LEU A 132 -6.39 11.37 -21.89
C LEU A 132 -7.17 12.57 -21.35
N SER A 133 -7.16 12.84 -20.05
CA SER A 133 -7.82 14.01 -19.45
C SER A 133 -6.96 15.26 -19.60
N PRO A 134 -7.34 16.29 -20.37
CA PRO A 134 -6.51 17.49 -20.61
C PRO A 134 -6.07 18.25 -19.36
N ALA A 135 -6.78 18.05 -18.25
CA ALA A 135 -6.48 18.65 -16.94
C ALA A 135 -5.16 18.14 -16.34
N TYR A 136 -4.54 17.08 -16.87
CA TYR A 136 -3.23 16.60 -16.41
C TYR A 136 -2.15 17.70 -16.43
N ARG A 137 -2.31 18.70 -17.32
CA ARG A 137 -1.40 19.85 -17.40
C ARG A 137 -1.43 20.76 -16.17
N GLN A 138 -2.43 20.59 -15.30
CA GLN A 138 -2.57 21.34 -14.04
C GLN A 138 -1.94 20.62 -12.85
N ILE A 139 -1.50 19.37 -13.02
CA ILE A 139 -0.86 18.61 -11.95
C ILE A 139 0.47 19.26 -11.62
N THR A 140 0.65 19.63 -10.35
CA THR A 140 1.89 20.19 -9.83
C THR A 140 2.74 19.10 -9.16
N VAL A 141 4.01 19.40 -8.91
CA VAL A 141 4.90 18.49 -8.16
C VAL A 141 4.37 18.26 -6.74
N ARG A 142 3.80 19.29 -6.08
CA ARG A 142 3.13 19.18 -4.78
C ARG A 142 2.03 18.12 -4.80
N MET A 143 1.16 18.16 -5.81
CA MET A 143 0.01 17.26 -5.92
C MET A 143 0.40 15.79 -6.06
N MET A 144 1.62 15.48 -6.48
CA MET A 144 2.15 14.11 -6.49
C MET A 144 2.53 13.66 -5.08
N LEU A 145 3.11 14.56 -4.28
CA LEU A 145 3.62 14.26 -2.93
C LEU A 145 2.54 14.26 -1.85
N ASP A 146 1.40 14.93 -2.07
CA ASP A 146 0.27 15.01 -1.14
C ASP A 146 -0.94 14.17 -1.58
N HIS A 147 -0.77 13.33 -2.60
CA HIS A 147 -1.80 12.44 -3.14
C HIS A 147 -3.02 13.16 -3.78
N SER A 148 -2.89 14.43 -4.20
CA SER A 148 -3.98 15.19 -4.81
C SER A 148 -3.88 15.35 -6.34
N SER A 149 -2.99 14.58 -6.99
CA SER A 149 -2.79 14.61 -8.45
C SER A 149 -4.05 14.28 -9.26
N GLY A 150 -4.95 13.50 -8.69
CA GLY A 150 -6.13 12.96 -9.41
C GLY A 150 -5.81 11.74 -10.28
N PHE A 151 -4.62 11.17 -10.21
CA PHE A 151 -4.28 9.92 -10.92
C PHE A 151 -5.19 8.77 -10.52
N PRO A 152 -5.39 7.77 -11.41
CA PRO A 152 -6.20 6.58 -11.12
C PRO A 152 -5.76 5.80 -9.89
N GLY A 153 -4.43 5.68 -9.67
CA GLY A 153 -3.93 5.00 -8.48
C GLY A 153 -2.55 4.41 -8.65
N SER A 154 -2.48 3.10 -8.86
CA SER A 154 -1.24 2.34 -9.01
C SER A 154 -1.25 1.55 -10.30
N THR A 155 -0.14 1.59 -11.03
CA THR A 155 0.12 0.67 -12.12
C THR A 155 0.59 -0.66 -11.54
N TYR A 156 -0.24 -1.72 -11.64
CA TYR A 156 0.02 -3.01 -10.98
C TYR A 156 0.81 -3.99 -11.83
N GLY A 157 0.77 -3.88 -13.16
CA GLY A 157 1.56 -4.72 -14.03
C GLY A 157 3.05 -4.60 -13.70
N ASP A 158 3.72 -5.73 -13.53
CA ASP A 158 5.15 -5.82 -13.17
C ASP A 158 5.58 -5.00 -11.94
N LEU A 159 4.62 -4.54 -11.12
CA LEU A 159 4.91 -3.79 -9.90
C LEU A 159 5.78 -4.60 -8.95
N VAL A 160 5.49 -5.89 -8.80
CA VAL A 160 6.19 -6.84 -7.92
C VAL A 160 6.77 -7.96 -8.76
N THR A 161 8.09 -8.11 -8.71
CA THR A 161 8.86 -9.17 -9.40
C THR A 161 9.91 -9.76 -8.45
N ASP A 162 10.55 -10.86 -8.84
CA ASP A 162 11.69 -11.42 -8.09
C ASP A 162 13.01 -10.74 -8.49
N THR A 163 13.05 -10.12 -9.68
CA THR A 163 14.21 -9.40 -10.23
C THR A 163 13.80 -8.00 -10.67
N TYR A 164 14.70 -7.03 -10.57
CA TYR A 164 14.42 -5.65 -10.97
C TYR A 164 14.07 -5.53 -12.46
N PHE A 165 12.94 -4.90 -12.75
CA PHE A 165 12.50 -4.59 -14.12
C PHE A 165 12.77 -3.12 -14.46
N PRO A 166 13.82 -2.79 -15.22
CA PRO A 166 14.19 -1.42 -15.55
C PRO A 166 13.15 -0.68 -16.41
N GLY A 167 12.25 -1.41 -17.08
CA GLY A 167 11.18 -0.86 -17.92
C GLY A 167 9.98 -0.31 -17.17
N TYR A 168 9.88 -0.52 -15.84
CA TYR A 168 8.68 -0.21 -15.07
C TYR A 168 8.27 1.27 -15.13
N LEU A 169 9.23 2.21 -15.00
CA LEU A 169 8.91 3.64 -15.11
C LEU A 169 8.29 4.01 -16.45
N GLN A 170 8.82 3.44 -17.55
CA GLN A 170 8.25 3.66 -18.89
C GLN A 170 6.86 3.05 -19.01
N GLN A 171 6.65 1.84 -18.47
CA GLN A 171 5.33 1.19 -18.42
C GLN A 171 4.30 2.05 -17.69
N VAL A 172 4.66 2.67 -16.54
CA VAL A 172 3.77 3.60 -15.82
C VAL A 172 3.45 4.84 -16.66
N LEU A 173 4.44 5.42 -17.36
CA LEU A 173 4.21 6.56 -18.26
C LEU A 173 3.26 6.18 -19.42
N ASP A 174 3.45 5.02 -20.02
CA ASP A 174 2.61 4.53 -21.13
C ASP A 174 1.18 4.22 -20.63
N THR A 175 1.04 3.64 -19.45
CA THR A 175 -0.26 3.38 -18.82
C THR A 175 -1.01 4.69 -18.54
N LEU A 176 -0.37 5.66 -17.89
CA LEU A 176 -0.99 6.95 -17.60
C LEU A 176 -1.39 7.71 -18.87
N ALA A 177 -0.65 7.54 -19.98
CA ALA A 177 -0.99 8.14 -21.25
C ALA A 177 -2.31 7.62 -21.84
N MET A 178 -2.72 6.40 -21.48
CA MET A 178 -3.98 5.76 -21.89
C MET A 178 -5.12 5.93 -20.86
N GLU A 179 -4.86 6.56 -19.73
CA GLU A 179 -5.82 6.69 -18.62
C GLU A 179 -6.37 8.11 -18.47
N ARG A 180 -7.50 8.19 -17.76
CA ARG A 180 -8.16 9.44 -17.37
C ARG A 180 -7.90 9.76 -15.92
N LEU A 181 -7.99 11.04 -15.58
CA LEU A 181 -7.98 11.45 -14.17
C LEU A 181 -9.28 11.03 -13.48
N LYS A 182 -9.17 10.49 -12.26
CA LYS A 182 -10.34 10.19 -11.42
C LYS A 182 -11.00 11.45 -10.85
N THR A 183 -10.24 12.53 -10.71
CA THR A 183 -10.74 13.84 -10.25
C THR A 183 -9.93 14.97 -10.87
N THR A 184 -10.46 16.19 -10.81
CA THR A 184 -9.67 17.38 -11.09
C THR A 184 -8.46 17.44 -10.13
N PRO A 185 -7.24 17.71 -10.63
CA PRO A 185 -6.06 17.89 -9.79
C PRO A 185 -6.31 18.89 -8.65
N GLY A 186 -5.87 18.55 -7.44
CA GLY A 186 -6.08 19.35 -6.23
C GLY A 186 -7.46 19.25 -5.58
N TYR A 187 -8.43 18.57 -6.19
CA TYR A 187 -9.79 18.49 -5.65
C TYR A 187 -9.86 17.70 -4.34
N MET A 188 -9.21 16.56 -4.26
CA MET A 188 -9.14 15.75 -3.05
C MET A 188 -7.84 14.94 -3.01
N SER A 189 -7.36 14.63 -1.80
CA SER A 189 -6.24 13.72 -1.62
C SER A 189 -6.74 12.29 -1.49
N VAL A 190 -6.26 11.42 -2.38
CA VAL A 190 -6.54 9.98 -2.41
C VAL A 190 -5.23 9.26 -2.65
N TYR A 191 -4.88 8.34 -1.75
CA TYR A 191 -3.61 7.62 -1.80
C TYR A 191 -3.29 7.12 -3.22
N CYS A 192 -2.09 7.43 -3.72
CA CYS A 192 -1.68 7.15 -5.10
C CYS A 192 -0.19 6.79 -5.14
N ASN A 193 0.16 5.63 -5.68
CA ASN A 193 1.55 5.23 -5.85
C ASN A 193 2.18 5.87 -7.08
N ASP A 194 1.45 5.98 -8.19
CA ASP A 194 2.00 6.48 -9.45
C ASP A 194 2.45 7.94 -9.36
N GLY A 195 1.80 8.77 -8.49
CA GLY A 195 2.29 10.10 -8.22
C GLY A 195 3.73 10.11 -7.69
N PHE A 196 4.08 9.16 -6.83
CA PHE A 196 5.45 9.02 -6.32
C PHE A 196 6.38 8.33 -7.32
N THR A 197 5.88 7.40 -8.11
CA THR A 197 6.68 6.82 -9.21
C THR A 197 7.08 7.90 -10.23
N MET A 198 6.22 8.89 -10.49
CA MET A 198 6.57 10.03 -11.34
C MET A 198 7.70 10.92 -10.78
N ILE A 199 8.01 10.84 -9.50
CA ILE A 199 9.20 11.53 -8.95
C ILE A 199 10.49 10.93 -9.52
N GLU A 200 10.51 9.66 -9.93
CA GLU A 200 11.65 9.07 -10.63
C GLU A 200 11.89 9.77 -11.99
N ALA A 201 10.80 10.04 -12.73
CA ALA A 201 10.87 10.80 -13.98
C ALA A 201 11.28 12.25 -13.75
N LEU A 202 10.79 12.90 -12.67
CA LEU A 202 11.18 14.25 -12.28
C LEU A 202 12.68 14.34 -12.02
N VAL A 203 13.20 13.45 -11.17
CA VAL A 203 14.64 13.44 -10.81
C VAL A 203 15.50 13.20 -12.05
N LEU A 204 15.12 12.22 -12.88
CA LEU A 204 15.85 11.94 -14.12
C LEU A 204 15.86 13.15 -15.07
N ALA A 205 14.72 13.79 -15.27
CA ALA A 205 14.59 14.94 -16.18
C ALA A 205 15.37 16.17 -15.70
N VAL A 206 15.39 16.44 -14.39
CA VAL A 206 16.05 17.62 -13.81
C VAL A 206 17.57 17.41 -13.66
N THR A 207 17.99 16.20 -13.26
CA THR A 207 19.40 15.96 -12.88
C THR A 207 20.20 15.14 -13.88
N GLY A 208 19.53 14.43 -14.80
CA GLY A 208 20.16 13.44 -15.68
C GLY A 208 20.59 12.15 -14.97
N LYS A 209 20.38 12.03 -13.66
CA LYS A 209 20.68 10.82 -12.87
C LYS A 209 19.45 9.94 -12.72
N SER A 210 19.62 8.63 -12.63
CA SER A 210 18.54 7.76 -12.16
C SER A 210 18.15 8.13 -10.73
N TYR A 211 16.88 7.91 -10.37
CA TYR A 211 16.39 8.20 -9.02
C TYR A 211 17.23 7.49 -7.93
N ALA A 212 17.53 6.20 -8.12
CA ALA A 212 18.33 5.44 -7.15
C ALA A 212 19.74 6.03 -6.97
N ALA A 213 20.42 6.43 -8.07
CA ALA A 213 21.71 7.06 -8.00
C ALA A 213 21.66 8.44 -7.32
N PHE A 214 20.62 9.24 -7.61
CA PHE A 214 20.44 10.52 -6.97
C PHE A 214 20.25 10.40 -5.45
N VAL A 215 19.38 9.47 -5.01
CA VAL A 215 19.13 9.24 -3.58
C VAL A 215 20.37 8.69 -2.88
N GLN A 216 21.13 7.81 -3.54
CA GLN A 216 22.40 7.32 -3.00
C GLN A 216 23.39 8.46 -2.74
N ASP A 217 23.60 9.33 -3.72
CA ASP A 217 24.59 10.41 -3.65
C ASP A 217 24.14 11.54 -2.69
N GLU A 218 22.89 11.91 -2.77
CA GLU A 218 22.36 13.12 -2.18
C GLU A 218 21.65 12.91 -0.84
N VAL A 219 21.32 11.65 -0.48
CA VAL A 219 20.61 11.33 0.77
C VAL A 219 21.35 10.27 1.58
N PHE A 220 21.60 9.07 1.04
CA PHE A 220 22.18 7.98 1.81
C PHE A 220 23.60 8.30 2.25
N THR A 221 24.47 8.70 1.32
CA THR A 221 25.87 9.02 1.61
C THR A 221 25.99 10.16 2.63
N PRO A 222 25.31 11.32 2.49
CA PRO A 222 25.41 12.40 3.47
C PRO A 222 24.86 12.06 4.86
N LEU A 223 23.86 11.16 4.96
CA LEU A 223 23.30 10.69 6.22
C LEU A 223 24.05 9.47 6.81
N GLY A 224 24.95 8.86 6.05
CA GLY A 224 25.64 7.62 6.40
C GLY A 224 24.68 6.42 6.47
N MET A 225 23.67 6.36 5.62
CA MET A 225 22.70 5.23 5.52
C MET A 225 23.34 4.10 4.70
N GLU A 226 24.26 3.36 5.31
CA GLU A 226 25.09 2.37 4.64
C GLU A 226 24.38 1.04 4.37
N HIS A 227 23.28 0.78 5.10
CA HIS A 227 22.43 -0.40 4.97
C HIS A 227 21.05 -0.03 4.40
N SER A 228 21.07 0.83 3.37
CA SER A 228 19.88 1.25 2.61
C SER A 228 20.18 1.18 1.13
N ALA A 229 19.39 0.41 0.37
CA ALA A 229 19.64 0.21 -1.05
C ALA A 229 18.35 -0.11 -1.82
N TYR A 230 18.30 0.30 -3.08
CA TYR A 230 17.31 -0.18 -4.04
C TYR A 230 17.75 -1.52 -4.64
N PRO A 231 16.85 -2.50 -4.81
CA PRO A 231 17.20 -3.86 -5.22
C PRO A 231 17.44 -3.98 -6.74
N LEU A 232 18.26 -3.09 -7.32
CA LEU A 232 18.59 -3.07 -8.76
C LEU A 232 19.39 -4.30 -9.19
N THR A 233 20.09 -4.92 -8.25
CA THR A 233 20.81 -6.17 -8.39
C THR A 233 20.53 -7.07 -7.18
N PRO A 234 20.80 -8.39 -7.28
CA PRO A 234 20.68 -9.25 -6.11
C PRO A 234 21.54 -8.75 -4.93
N PHE A 235 20.94 -8.73 -3.74
CA PHE A 235 21.70 -8.46 -2.52
C PHE A 235 22.54 -9.69 -2.12
N PRO A 236 23.69 -9.50 -1.47
CA PRO A 236 24.45 -10.60 -0.88
C PRO A 236 23.59 -11.38 0.14
N ASP A 237 23.77 -12.69 0.20
CA ASP A 237 23.11 -13.51 1.19
C ASP A 237 23.40 -13.04 2.61
N GLY A 238 22.40 -13.08 3.49
CA GLY A 238 22.51 -12.67 4.88
C GLY A 238 22.43 -11.16 5.14
N THR A 239 22.32 -10.32 4.09
CA THR A 239 22.20 -8.86 4.27
C THR A 239 20.76 -8.39 4.46
N TYR A 240 19.77 -9.25 4.23
CA TYR A 240 18.35 -8.92 4.39
C TYR A 240 17.59 -10.09 5.03
N ALA A 241 16.48 -9.78 5.69
CA ALA A 241 15.58 -10.78 6.27
C ALA A 241 14.76 -11.47 5.17
N LYS A 242 14.71 -12.80 5.18
CA LYS A 242 13.85 -13.58 4.27
C LYS A 242 12.41 -13.56 4.74
N ALA A 243 11.49 -13.45 3.79
CA ALA A 243 10.07 -13.65 4.03
C ALA A 243 9.68 -15.12 3.85
N TYR A 244 8.58 -15.55 4.47
CA TYR A 244 8.15 -16.94 4.48
C TYR A 244 6.65 -17.07 4.27
N ARG A 245 6.25 -18.14 3.55
CA ARG A 245 4.88 -18.66 3.57
C ARG A 245 4.92 -20.01 4.32
N GLY A 246 4.46 -20.01 5.56
CA GLY A 246 4.74 -21.11 6.50
C GLY A 246 6.25 -21.22 6.76
N ASP A 247 6.85 -22.37 6.41
CA ASP A 247 8.29 -22.59 6.53
C ASP A 247 9.05 -22.50 5.20
N VAL A 248 8.37 -22.18 4.11
CA VAL A 248 8.99 -22.04 2.79
C VAL A 248 9.42 -20.60 2.59
N ALA A 249 10.74 -20.41 2.38
CA ALA A 249 11.30 -19.10 2.04
C ALA A 249 10.76 -18.63 0.69
N ARG A 250 10.38 -17.35 0.62
CA ARG A 250 9.98 -16.71 -0.63
C ARG A 250 11.20 -16.14 -1.35
N PRO A 251 11.14 -16.00 -2.68
CA PRO A 251 12.08 -15.16 -3.39
C PRO A 251 12.12 -13.75 -2.79
N ARG A 252 13.22 -13.03 -2.98
CA ARG A 252 13.30 -11.64 -2.56
C ARG A 252 12.32 -10.79 -3.37
N GLU A 253 11.40 -10.15 -2.70
CA GLU A 253 10.46 -9.22 -3.33
C GLU A 253 11.19 -7.99 -3.90
N VAL A 254 10.90 -7.62 -5.14
CA VAL A 254 11.34 -6.38 -5.76
C VAL A 254 10.11 -5.55 -6.11
N LEU A 255 9.95 -4.41 -5.45
CA LEU A 255 8.97 -3.41 -5.87
C LEU A 255 9.63 -2.48 -6.89
N ASN A 256 9.22 -2.59 -8.15
CA ASN A 256 9.80 -1.84 -9.26
C ASN A 256 9.48 -0.35 -9.24
N MET A 257 8.48 0.09 -8.46
CA MET A 257 8.17 1.48 -8.14
C MET A 257 9.16 2.03 -7.09
N LEU A 258 10.41 2.31 -7.47
CA LEU A 258 11.50 2.59 -6.53
C LEU A 258 11.19 3.75 -5.57
N ALA A 259 10.77 4.89 -6.09
CA ALA A 259 10.44 6.09 -5.31
C ALA A 259 9.20 5.89 -4.43
N SER A 260 8.26 5.05 -4.87
CA SER A 260 7.01 4.82 -4.17
C SER A 260 7.10 3.71 -3.11
N GLY A 261 7.94 2.67 -3.32
CA GLY A 261 7.91 1.50 -2.45
C GLY A 261 9.17 0.63 -2.41
N GLY A 262 10.15 0.83 -3.32
CA GLY A 262 11.17 -0.17 -3.62
C GLY A 262 12.41 -0.18 -2.73
N LEU A 263 12.48 0.62 -1.67
CA LEU A 263 13.67 0.69 -0.81
C LEU A 263 13.73 -0.46 0.19
N TYR A 264 14.92 -1.04 0.34
CA TYR A 264 15.32 -1.85 1.48
C TYR A 264 16.17 -1.01 2.44
N SER A 265 15.91 -1.11 3.74
CA SER A 265 16.62 -0.32 4.75
C SER A 265 16.55 -0.99 6.13
N THR A 266 17.24 -0.39 7.10
CA THR A 266 17.23 -0.80 8.51
C THR A 266 16.58 0.29 9.39
N PRO A 267 16.04 -0.05 10.57
CA PRO A 267 15.61 0.95 11.55
C PRO A 267 16.73 1.89 11.99
N SER A 268 17.98 1.42 12.00
CA SER A 268 19.16 2.22 12.30
C SER A 268 19.34 3.36 11.31
N ASP A 269 19.38 3.05 10.01
CA ASP A 269 19.52 4.05 8.95
C ASP A 269 18.34 5.01 8.91
N MET A 270 17.11 4.49 8.98
CA MET A 270 15.90 5.31 9.03
C MET A 270 15.88 6.22 10.28
N SER A 271 16.52 5.83 11.39
CA SER A 271 16.68 6.68 12.57
C SER A 271 17.54 7.93 12.29
N ARG A 272 18.47 7.86 11.33
CA ARG A 272 19.29 9.01 10.90
C ARG A 272 18.43 9.99 10.11
N LEU A 273 17.57 9.51 9.24
CA LEU A 273 16.56 10.33 8.56
C LEU A 273 15.61 11.00 9.58
N ALA A 274 15.11 10.26 10.59
CA ALA A 274 14.27 10.82 11.64
C ALA A 274 14.96 11.96 12.40
N ARG A 275 16.24 11.76 12.76
CA ARG A 275 17.04 12.82 13.45
C ARG A 275 17.26 14.03 12.57
N MET A 276 17.53 13.84 11.25
CA MET A 276 17.64 14.93 10.28
C MET A 276 16.33 15.75 10.26
N LEU A 277 15.17 15.10 10.17
CA LEU A 277 13.86 15.76 10.16
C LEU A 277 13.60 16.50 11.49
N MET A 278 13.85 15.89 12.64
CA MET A 278 13.68 16.51 13.97
C MET A 278 14.60 17.73 14.20
N ASN A 279 15.70 17.82 13.45
CA ASN A 279 16.67 18.93 13.54
C ASN A 279 16.51 19.96 12.41
N GLY A 280 15.32 20.00 11.78
CA GLY A 280 15.04 20.98 10.73
C GLY A 280 15.99 20.86 9.55
N GLY A 281 16.28 19.61 9.13
CA GLY A 281 17.03 19.30 7.92
C GLY A 281 18.54 19.07 8.12
N ALA A 282 19.04 19.00 9.36
CA ALA A 282 20.45 18.77 9.64
C ALA A 282 20.72 17.48 10.41
N TYR A 283 21.82 16.80 10.11
CA TYR A 283 22.31 15.61 10.82
C TYR A 283 23.83 15.52 10.74
N GLY A 284 24.50 15.20 11.87
CA GLY A 284 25.95 14.98 11.91
C GLY A 284 26.79 16.19 11.44
N GLY A 285 26.28 17.40 11.59
CA GLY A 285 26.93 18.63 11.09
C GLY A 285 26.63 18.96 9.63
N THR A 286 25.98 18.05 8.88
CA THR A 286 25.57 18.26 7.48
C THR A 286 24.13 18.73 7.41
N ARG A 287 23.86 19.79 6.63
CA ARG A 287 22.51 20.24 6.30
C ARG A 287 22.08 19.63 4.99
N LEU A 288 21.09 18.73 5.05
CA LEU A 288 20.51 18.07 3.89
C LEU A 288 19.39 18.90 3.27
N LEU A 289 18.51 19.44 4.12
CA LEU A 289 17.35 20.26 3.74
C LEU A 289 17.35 21.58 4.52
N SER A 290 16.67 22.58 3.99
CA SER A 290 16.33 23.79 4.75
C SER A 290 15.30 23.49 5.83
N ALA A 291 15.26 24.28 6.89
CA ALA A 291 14.23 24.17 7.92
C ALA A 291 12.82 24.46 7.35
N ALA A 292 12.73 25.31 6.33
CA ALA A 292 11.48 25.61 5.63
C ALA A 292 10.96 24.39 4.88
N SER A 293 11.82 23.66 4.17
CA SER A 293 11.47 22.43 3.46
C SER A 293 10.98 21.34 4.40
N VAL A 294 11.64 21.15 5.55
CA VAL A 294 11.16 20.20 6.57
C VAL A 294 9.81 20.60 7.16
N ALA A 295 9.60 21.91 7.40
CA ALA A 295 8.31 22.41 7.88
C ALA A 295 7.20 22.21 6.86
N GLU A 296 7.49 22.41 5.57
CA GLU A 296 6.56 22.18 4.46
C GLU A 296 6.18 20.69 4.33
N MET A 297 7.16 19.78 4.49
CA MET A 297 6.88 18.33 4.51
C MET A 297 5.89 17.95 5.61
N GLY A 298 5.97 18.57 6.78
CA GLY A 298 5.11 18.29 7.93
C GLY A 298 3.84 19.16 8.01
N ALA A 299 3.57 20.00 7.01
CA ALA A 299 2.33 20.77 6.94
C ALA A 299 1.16 19.92 6.47
N ASP A 300 -0.03 20.16 7.02
CA ASP A 300 -1.27 19.53 6.55
C ASP A 300 -1.65 20.06 5.17
N GLN A 301 -1.53 19.24 4.14
CA GLN A 301 -1.87 19.58 2.76
C GLN A 301 -3.36 19.34 2.44
N THR A 302 -4.10 18.65 3.31
CA THR A 302 -5.49 18.23 3.04
C THR A 302 -6.53 19.29 3.37
N PHE A 303 -6.18 20.36 4.08
CA PHE A 303 -7.15 21.34 4.58
C PHE A 303 -7.82 22.17 3.46
N LEU A 304 -7.18 22.30 2.30
CA LEU A 304 -7.74 22.97 1.12
C LEU A 304 -8.48 22.03 0.17
N SER A 305 -8.40 20.74 0.37
CA SER A 305 -9.02 19.72 -0.47
C SER A 305 -10.41 19.32 0.03
N PHE A 306 -11.19 18.66 -0.83
CA PHE A 306 -12.46 18.05 -0.43
C PHE A 306 -12.20 16.94 0.60
N ASN A 307 -12.42 17.24 1.87
CA ASN A 307 -12.25 16.30 2.98
C ASN A 307 -13.38 16.52 4.01
N PRO A 308 -14.59 16.01 3.75
CA PRO A 308 -15.77 16.29 4.56
C PRO A 308 -15.77 15.59 5.92
N LEU A 309 -14.91 14.59 6.13
CA LEU A 309 -14.73 13.90 7.40
C LEU A 309 -13.23 13.80 7.70
N PRO A 310 -12.62 14.90 8.19
CA PRO A 310 -11.19 14.88 8.52
C PRO A 310 -10.87 13.82 9.58
N SER A 311 -9.95 12.93 9.24
CA SER A 311 -9.41 11.90 10.13
C SER A 311 -7.97 12.22 10.48
N ASN A 312 -7.55 11.92 11.71
CA ASN A 312 -6.14 12.02 12.06
C ASN A 312 -5.27 10.94 11.40
N MET A 313 -5.86 9.89 10.83
CA MET A 313 -5.12 8.87 10.10
C MET A 313 -4.67 9.31 8.70
N LEU A 314 -5.44 10.20 8.05
CA LEU A 314 -5.27 10.58 6.65
C LEU A 314 -5.24 12.11 6.49
N ARG A 315 -4.33 12.76 7.22
CA ARG A 315 -3.97 14.17 7.02
C ARG A 315 -2.64 14.26 6.30
N TYR A 316 -2.69 14.07 5.00
CA TYR A 316 -1.49 14.02 4.19
C TYR A 316 -0.62 15.27 4.35
N GLY A 317 0.68 15.05 4.59
CA GLY A 317 1.74 16.00 4.34
C GLY A 317 2.46 15.62 3.05
N LEU A 318 3.59 16.26 2.75
CA LEU A 318 4.39 15.82 1.62
C LEU A 318 5.08 14.49 1.98
N GLY A 319 4.59 13.41 1.39
CA GLY A 319 5.04 12.03 1.62
C GLY A 319 4.47 11.35 2.86
N TRP A 320 3.89 12.06 3.81
CA TRP A 320 3.31 11.50 5.03
C TRP A 320 1.87 11.03 4.83
N ASP A 321 1.49 9.89 5.41
CA ASP A 321 0.09 9.47 5.50
C ASP A 321 -0.69 10.39 6.42
N SER A 322 -0.05 10.79 7.52
CA SER A 322 -0.60 11.79 8.40
C SER A 322 0.48 12.64 9.08
N VAL A 323 0.23 13.95 9.13
CA VAL A 323 0.99 14.90 9.93
C VAL A 323 0.39 15.12 11.33
N THR A 324 -0.67 14.35 11.64
CA THR A 324 -1.32 14.29 12.95
C THR A 324 -1.44 12.84 13.42
N GLU A 325 -0.30 12.18 13.66
CA GLU A 325 -0.29 10.77 14.10
C GLU A 325 -1.35 10.55 15.19
N PRO A 326 -2.37 9.70 14.95
CA PRO A 326 -3.61 9.73 15.74
C PRO A 326 -3.42 9.34 17.21
N GLY A 327 -2.48 8.45 17.51
CA GLY A 327 -2.20 8.03 18.88
C GLY A 327 -1.55 9.12 19.72
N LEU A 328 -0.67 9.92 19.13
CA LEU A 328 -0.04 11.09 19.77
C LEU A 328 -1.02 12.28 19.81
N ALA A 329 -1.78 12.50 18.74
CA ALA A 329 -2.79 13.54 18.68
C ALA A 329 -3.85 13.40 19.79
N ALA A 330 -4.21 12.16 20.16
CA ALA A 330 -5.14 11.87 21.25
C ALA A 330 -4.68 12.36 22.62
N VAL A 331 -3.39 12.66 22.79
CA VAL A 331 -2.81 13.21 24.02
C VAL A 331 -2.27 14.64 23.81
N GLY A 332 -2.60 15.28 22.69
CA GLY A 332 -2.22 16.66 22.38
C GLY A 332 -0.77 16.84 21.90
N VAL A 333 -0.14 15.76 21.44
CA VAL A 333 1.22 15.78 20.90
C VAL A 333 1.19 15.66 19.38
N GLY A 334 1.88 16.56 18.68
CA GLY A 334 2.04 16.49 17.22
C GLY A 334 2.99 15.37 16.83
N GLY A 335 2.65 14.67 15.77
CA GLY A 335 3.48 13.61 15.21
C GLY A 335 3.14 13.36 13.74
N TRP A 336 4.15 12.95 12.98
CA TRP A 336 4.05 12.56 11.58
C TRP A 336 4.22 11.07 11.46
N VAL A 337 3.44 10.43 10.58
CA VAL A 337 3.52 8.98 10.40
C VAL A 337 3.46 8.60 8.93
N LYS A 338 4.26 7.60 8.56
CA LYS A 338 4.22 6.92 7.27
C LYS A 338 4.25 5.41 7.51
N GLY A 339 3.24 4.72 7.00
CA GLY A 339 3.22 3.27 6.91
C GLY A 339 3.80 2.78 5.59
N GLY A 340 4.28 1.56 5.59
CA GLY A 340 4.73 0.86 4.39
C GLY A 340 4.33 -0.60 4.44
N ASP A 341 3.60 -1.04 3.42
CA ASP A 341 3.19 -2.43 3.24
C ASP A 341 3.52 -2.86 1.82
N SER A 342 4.04 -4.07 1.70
CA SER A 342 4.17 -4.83 0.47
C SER A 342 3.56 -6.22 0.67
N VAL A 343 3.82 -7.16 -0.24
CA VAL A 343 3.36 -8.54 -0.07
C VAL A 343 4.08 -9.22 1.09
N ASP A 344 5.38 -9.00 1.19
CA ASP A 344 6.27 -9.75 2.10
C ASP A 344 6.85 -8.90 3.23
N TYR A 345 6.86 -7.55 3.12
CA TYR A 345 7.50 -6.66 4.09
C TYR A 345 6.61 -5.50 4.53
N HIS A 346 6.81 -5.10 5.78
CA HIS A 346 6.03 -4.06 6.44
C HIS A 346 6.91 -3.12 7.25
N ALA A 347 6.57 -1.82 7.28
CA ALA A 347 7.30 -0.82 8.03
C ALA A 347 6.38 0.25 8.63
N SER A 348 6.82 0.87 9.70
CA SER A 348 6.22 2.07 10.27
C SER A 348 7.31 3.07 10.65
N PHE A 349 7.12 4.31 10.23
CA PHE A 349 8.03 5.42 10.47
C PHE A 349 7.26 6.58 11.10
N THR A 350 7.52 6.86 12.39
CA THR A 350 6.85 7.91 13.16
C THR A 350 7.86 8.90 13.70
N VAL A 351 7.60 10.19 13.49
CA VAL A 351 8.43 11.30 13.96
C VAL A 351 7.55 12.31 14.71
N ALA A 352 7.91 12.66 15.94
CA ALA A 352 7.28 13.71 16.75
C ALA A 352 8.27 14.84 16.98
N PRO A 353 8.41 15.81 16.05
CA PRO A 353 9.50 16.79 16.07
C PRO A 353 9.52 17.66 17.33
N GLN A 354 8.35 18.13 17.80
CA GLN A 354 8.25 18.99 18.98
C GLN A 354 8.62 18.24 20.27
N ALA A 355 8.27 16.95 20.36
CA ALA A 355 8.64 16.09 21.47
C ALA A 355 10.07 15.55 21.34
N ARG A 356 10.71 15.75 20.17
CA ARG A 356 12.03 15.23 19.82
C ARG A 356 12.13 13.71 19.99
N LEU A 357 11.08 12.99 19.57
CA LEU A 357 10.98 11.54 19.61
C LEU A 357 10.71 10.97 18.23
N ALA A 358 11.26 9.79 17.93
CA ALA A 358 10.89 9.03 16.74
C ALA A 358 10.93 7.54 17.00
N PHE A 359 10.15 6.80 16.22
CA PHE A 359 10.12 5.34 16.25
C PHE A 359 10.08 4.81 14.81
N VAL A 360 10.89 3.80 14.57
CA VAL A 360 10.95 3.07 13.30
C VAL A 360 10.85 1.59 13.59
N ALA A 361 10.06 0.87 12.82
CA ALA A 361 10.06 -0.58 12.85
C ALA A 361 9.87 -1.14 11.44
N THR A 362 10.53 -2.25 11.15
CA THR A 362 10.48 -2.98 9.88
C THR A 362 10.36 -4.47 10.17
N GLY A 363 9.60 -5.21 9.39
CA GLY A 363 9.42 -6.64 9.62
C GLY A 363 8.86 -7.37 8.41
N VAL A 364 8.74 -8.69 8.52
CA VAL A 364 8.19 -9.55 7.48
C VAL A 364 6.72 -9.91 7.77
N ALA A 365 5.99 -10.28 6.71
CA ALA A 365 4.62 -10.81 6.84
C ALA A 365 4.57 -12.02 7.81
N PRO A 366 3.46 -12.22 8.56
CA PRO A 366 2.17 -11.54 8.47
C PRO A 366 2.00 -10.30 9.38
N LEU A 367 3.07 -9.58 9.70
CA LEU A 367 2.94 -8.27 10.32
C LEU A 367 2.19 -7.29 9.38
N SER A 368 1.89 -6.09 9.87
CA SER A 368 1.39 -4.98 9.06
C SER A 368 1.99 -3.67 9.55
N SER A 369 2.02 -2.66 8.70
CA SER A 369 2.43 -1.30 9.11
C SER A 369 1.62 -0.80 10.29
N THR A 370 0.32 -1.12 10.35
CA THR A 370 -0.58 -0.75 11.46
C THR A 370 -0.17 -1.42 12.77
N SER A 371 0.23 -2.70 12.77
CA SER A 371 0.70 -3.38 13.97
C SER A 371 2.01 -2.80 14.49
N LEU A 372 2.94 -2.47 13.59
CA LEU A 372 4.20 -1.82 13.90
C LEU A 372 3.98 -0.36 14.38
N GLN A 373 3.04 0.38 13.78
CA GLN A 373 2.65 1.71 14.23
C GLN A 373 2.07 1.67 15.66
N THR A 374 1.22 0.67 15.95
CA THR A 374 0.62 0.49 17.29
C THR A 374 1.71 0.24 18.35
N LEU A 375 2.73 -0.55 18.03
CA LEU A 375 3.92 -0.72 18.89
C LEU A 375 4.65 0.61 19.07
N GLY A 376 4.87 1.37 17.99
CA GLY A 376 5.50 2.69 18.01
C GLY A 376 4.74 3.70 18.88
N GLN A 377 3.42 3.77 18.74
CA GLN A 377 2.56 4.60 19.60
C GLN A 377 2.76 4.28 21.08
N ARG A 378 2.78 2.99 21.43
CA ARG A 378 3.00 2.56 22.80
C ARG A 378 4.35 3.02 23.34
N VAL A 379 5.43 2.80 22.58
CA VAL A 379 6.79 3.23 22.95
C VAL A 379 6.87 4.75 23.12
N LEU A 380 6.34 5.51 22.16
CA LEU A 380 6.39 6.98 22.18
C LEU A 380 5.58 7.56 23.35
N LEU A 381 4.41 6.99 23.66
CA LEU A 381 3.59 7.42 24.79
C LEU A 381 4.25 7.13 26.14
N HIS A 382 4.94 6.00 26.29
CA HIS A 382 5.76 5.71 27.48
C HIS A 382 6.95 6.68 27.57
N ALA A 383 7.60 6.98 26.44
CA ALA A 383 8.70 7.95 26.40
C ALA A 383 8.26 9.35 26.81
N LEU A 384 7.05 9.79 26.43
CA LEU A 384 6.46 11.05 26.88
C LEU A 384 6.22 11.07 28.41
N VAL A 385 5.92 9.92 29.01
CA VAL A 385 5.83 9.80 30.49
C VAL A 385 7.20 9.94 31.12
N ASP A 386 8.23 9.24 30.60
CA ASP A 386 9.60 9.31 31.09
C ASP A 386 10.19 10.74 30.95
N GLN A 387 9.77 11.50 29.90
CA GLN A 387 10.08 12.92 29.73
C GLN A 387 9.31 13.84 30.70
N GLY A 388 8.28 13.34 31.37
CA GLY A 388 7.38 14.15 32.19
C GLY A 388 6.36 14.97 31.40
N ALA A 389 6.28 14.80 30.09
CA ALA A 389 5.29 15.44 29.22
C ALA A 389 3.88 14.88 29.44
N LEU A 390 3.77 13.61 29.83
CA LEU A 390 2.53 12.96 30.26
C LEU A 390 2.64 12.47 31.70
N ARG A 391 1.54 12.53 32.45
CA ARG A 391 1.50 11.97 33.81
C ARG A 391 1.42 10.44 33.80
N ARG A 392 0.81 9.85 32.76
CA ARG A 392 0.61 8.42 32.57
C ARG A 392 0.28 8.12 31.13
N VAL A 393 0.54 6.91 30.67
CA VAL A 393 0.07 6.38 29.40
C VAL A 393 -1.47 6.31 29.39
N PRO A 394 -2.15 6.71 28.29
CA PRO A 394 -3.60 6.57 28.16
C PRO A 394 -4.06 5.13 28.39
N ARG A 395 -5.25 4.98 28.96
CA ARG A 395 -5.87 3.66 29.12
C ARG A 395 -6.68 3.33 27.86
N PRO A 396 -6.80 2.05 27.51
CA PRO A 396 -7.75 1.63 26.48
C PRO A 396 -9.17 2.12 26.77
N LEU A 397 -9.84 2.55 25.71
CA LEU A 397 -11.24 2.96 25.75
C LEU A 397 -12.15 1.73 25.90
N PRO A 398 -13.37 1.88 26.43
CA PRO A 398 -14.33 0.78 26.46
C PRO A 398 -14.64 0.28 25.04
N VAL A 399 -14.51 -1.04 24.83
CA VAL A 399 -14.79 -1.70 23.54
C VAL A 399 -16.29 -1.93 23.34
N ALA A 400 -17.11 -1.89 24.40
CA ALA A 400 -18.54 -2.09 24.32
C ALA A 400 -19.24 -1.02 23.48
N ALA A 401 -20.20 -1.44 22.66
CA ALA A 401 -21.06 -0.53 21.92
C ALA A 401 -21.82 0.40 22.89
N PRO A 402 -22.06 1.67 22.50
CA PRO A 402 -22.90 2.57 23.29
C PRO A 402 -24.34 2.03 23.47
N PRO A 403 -25.16 2.57 24.39
CA PRO A 403 -26.53 2.14 24.60
C PRO A 403 -27.39 2.22 23.33
N VAL A 404 -28.33 1.28 23.17
CA VAL A 404 -29.24 1.23 22.02
C VAL A 404 -30.15 2.45 22.03
N LYS A 405 -30.40 3.02 20.87
CA LYS A 405 -31.36 4.07 20.58
C LYS A 405 -32.30 3.62 19.46
N ARG A 406 -33.59 3.92 19.57
CA ARG A 406 -34.52 3.60 18.49
C ARG A 406 -34.21 4.42 17.24
N ALA A 407 -34.07 3.74 16.11
CA ALA A 407 -33.87 4.35 14.80
C ALA A 407 -35.23 4.83 14.24
N SER A 408 -35.27 6.00 13.59
CA SER A 408 -36.38 6.39 12.74
C SER A 408 -36.31 5.63 11.39
N ALA A 409 -37.46 5.52 10.72
CA ALA A 409 -37.54 4.93 9.38
C ALA A 409 -36.57 5.64 8.39
N ALA A 410 -36.43 6.96 8.51
CA ALA A 410 -35.51 7.75 7.67
C ALA A 410 -34.04 7.41 7.93
N GLN A 411 -33.66 7.12 9.18
CA GLN A 411 -32.28 6.72 9.53
C GLN A 411 -31.94 5.31 8.99
N LEU A 412 -32.89 4.37 9.08
CA LEU A 412 -32.73 3.03 8.49
C LEU A 412 -32.63 3.14 6.96
N ALA A 413 -33.59 3.80 6.30
CA ALA A 413 -33.59 3.97 4.85
C ALA A 413 -32.36 4.73 4.32
N ALA A 414 -31.75 5.62 5.11
CA ALA A 414 -30.51 6.30 4.73
C ALA A 414 -29.32 5.35 4.61
N MET A 415 -29.30 4.27 5.40
CA MET A 415 -28.25 3.25 5.38
C MET A 415 -28.47 2.20 4.29
N GLU A 416 -29.72 1.83 4.02
CA GLU A 416 -30.07 0.74 3.10
C GLU A 416 -29.63 1.00 1.65
N GLY A 417 -29.37 -0.09 0.90
CA GLY A 417 -29.06 -0.15 -0.52
C GLY A 417 -27.59 -0.52 -0.79
N TYR A 418 -27.07 -0.11 -1.95
CA TYR A 418 -25.76 -0.54 -2.45
C TYR A 418 -24.72 0.54 -2.23
N TRP A 419 -23.50 0.11 -1.93
CA TRP A 419 -22.36 0.96 -1.60
C TRP A 419 -21.09 0.37 -2.21
N GLY A 420 -20.15 1.20 -2.63
CA GLY A 420 -18.91 0.74 -3.25
C GLY A 420 -17.69 1.53 -2.82
N SER A 421 -16.54 0.85 -2.82
CA SER A 421 -15.20 1.41 -2.81
C SER A 421 -14.37 0.79 -3.94
N PHE A 422 -13.11 1.14 -4.05
CA PHE A 422 -12.22 0.62 -5.11
C PHE A 422 -12.07 -0.90 -5.10
N ASN A 423 -12.36 -1.59 -4.01
CA ASN A 423 -12.19 -3.05 -3.86
C ASN A 423 -13.37 -3.76 -3.20
N THR A 424 -14.51 -3.10 -3.06
CA THR A 424 -15.64 -3.69 -2.33
C THR A 424 -16.97 -3.17 -2.86
N VAL A 425 -17.93 -4.07 -3.01
CA VAL A 425 -19.36 -3.73 -3.16
C VAL A 425 -20.14 -4.31 -1.99
N LEU A 426 -20.89 -3.44 -1.30
CA LEU A 426 -21.72 -3.80 -0.16
C LEU A 426 -23.20 -3.62 -0.48
N ARG A 427 -24.04 -4.49 0.11
CA ARG A 427 -25.47 -4.29 0.23
C ARG A 427 -25.82 -4.18 1.70
N VAL A 428 -26.55 -3.12 2.06
CA VAL A 428 -27.13 -2.92 3.40
C VAL A 428 -28.64 -3.06 3.30
N SER A 429 -29.23 -3.88 4.13
CA SER A 429 -30.69 -4.08 4.18
C SER A 429 -31.20 -4.14 5.61
N ALA A 430 -32.51 -3.92 5.79
CA ALA A 430 -33.15 -4.22 7.07
C ALA A 430 -32.90 -5.69 7.45
N SER A 431 -32.68 -5.95 8.75
CA SER A 431 -32.56 -7.31 9.24
C SER A 431 -33.92 -8.02 9.20
N ALA A 432 -33.91 -9.29 8.83
CA ALA A 432 -35.11 -10.12 8.82
C ALA A 432 -35.67 -10.35 10.23
N ASP A 433 -34.81 -10.38 11.24
CA ASP A 433 -35.12 -10.73 12.62
C ASP A 433 -35.52 -9.51 13.49
N ASP A 434 -35.08 -8.31 13.09
CA ASP A 434 -35.33 -7.09 13.85
C ASP A 434 -35.48 -5.87 12.93
N PRO A 435 -36.70 -5.27 12.84
CA PRO A 435 -36.95 -4.10 11.99
C PRO A 435 -36.22 -2.83 12.45
N GLN A 436 -35.54 -2.85 13.61
CA GLN A 436 -34.68 -1.77 14.10
C GLN A 436 -33.21 -2.00 13.85
N ALA A 437 -32.85 -3.11 13.16
CA ALA A 437 -31.50 -3.50 12.86
C ALA A 437 -31.22 -3.57 11.35
N LEU A 438 -29.94 -3.51 10.99
CA LEU A 438 -29.43 -3.60 9.64
C LEU A 438 -28.45 -4.77 9.52
N ASP A 439 -28.45 -5.41 8.36
CA ASP A 439 -27.47 -6.44 7.98
C ASP A 439 -26.63 -5.94 6.80
N PHE A 440 -25.33 -6.20 6.85
CA PHE A 440 -24.36 -5.85 5.81
C PHE A 440 -23.91 -7.10 5.10
N PHE A 441 -23.91 -7.04 3.79
CA PHE A 441 -23.45 -8.11 2.91
C PHE A 441 -22.38 -7.56 1.96
N GLN A 442 -21.33 -8.34 1.75
CA GLN A 442 -20.31 -8.05 0.75
C GLN A 442 -20.52 -8.93 -0.47
N LEU A 443 -20.39 -8.37 -1.67
CA LEU A 443 -20.35 -9.15 -2.90
C LEU A 443 -19.02 -9.88 -3.01
N THR A 444 -19.07 -11.19 -3.30
CA THR A 444 -17.93 -12.05 -3.54
C THR A 444 -18.19 -12.89 -4.78
N ALA A 445 -17.22 -13.68 -5.23
CA ALA A 445 -17.40 -14.63 -6.31
C ALA A 445 -18.53 -15.64 -6.04
N ASN A 446 -18.88 -15.87 -4.76
CA ASN A 446 -19.98 -16.75 -4.33
C ASN A 446 -21.31 -15.99 -4.09
N GLY A 447 -21.44 -14.77 -4.56
CA GLY A 447 -22.58 -13.89 -4.34
C GLY A 447 -22.50 -13.11 -3.03
N TRP A 448 -23.65 -12.70 -2.49
CA TRP A 448 -23.75 -11.90 -1.27
C TRP A 448 -23.44 -12.70 -0.01
N VAL A 449 -22.37 -12.35 0.69
CA VAL A 449 -21.93 -12.98 1.96
C VAL A 449 -22.14 -11.99 3.10
N PRO A 450 -22.81 -12.38 4.21
CA PRO A 450 -22.99 -11.49 5.37
C PRO A 450 -21.63 -11.18 6.02
N THR A 451 -21.38 -9.89 6.28
CA THR A 451 -20.15 -9.41 6.94
C THR A 451 -20.41 -8.84 8.33
N ALA A 452 -21.62 -8.31 8.55
CA ALA A 452 -22.09 -7.89 9.86
C ALA A 452 -23.61 -7.95 9.91
N SER A 453 -24.18 -8.37 11.03
CA SER A 453 -25.64 -8.53 11.20
C SER A 453 -26.12 -7.92 12.51
N GLY A 454 -27.40 -7.55 12.53
CA GLY A 454 -28.08 -7.03 13.72
C GLY A 454 -27.56 -5.67 14.19
N LEU A 455 -27.04 -4.82 13.28
CA LEU A 455 -26.52 -3.51 13.65
C LEU A 455 -27.67 -2.58 14.06
N ARG A 456 -27.66 -2.12 15.29
CA ARG A 456 -28.64 -1.19 15.85
C ARG A 456 -28.07 0.21 16.04
N LEU A 457 -28.92 1.22 15.86
CA LEU A 457 -28.55 2.60 16.17
C LEU A 457 -28.22 2.75 17.66
N ARG A 458 -27.14 3.45 17.96
CA ARG A 458 -26.66 3.73 19.32
C ARG A 458 -26.74 5.22 19.64
N THR A 459 -26.49 5.53 20.92
CA THR A 459 -26.60 6.93 21.43
C THR A 459 -25.55 7.86 20.83
N ASP A 460 -24.46 7.33 20.26
CA ASP A 460 -23.45 8.10 19.51
C ASP A 460 -23.85 8.43 18.06
N GLY A 461 -25.05 8.00 17.63
CA GLY A 461 -25.59 8.27 16.30
C GLY A 461 -25.11 7.29 15.21
N ARG A 462 -24.41 6.20 15.57
CA ARG A 462 -23.92 5.16 14.66
C ARG A 462 -24.66 3.85 14.85
N PHE A 463 -24.69 3.04 13.80
CA PHE A 463 -25.18 1.66 13.84
C PHE A 463 -24.02 0.73 14.20
N HIS A 464 -24.16 -0.03 15.29
CA HIS A 464 -23.15 -0.97 15.79
C HIS A 464 -23.75 -2.36 15.93
N ALA A 465 -22.95 -3.39 15.67
CA ALA A 465 -23.23 -4.73 16.15
C ALA A 465 -23.07 -4.79 17.67
N ASP A 466 -23.77 -5.74 18.31
CA ASP A 466 -23.64 -5.95 19.76
C ASP A 466 -22.21 -6.31 20.12
N GLY A 467 -21.68 -5.65 21.16
CA GLY A 467 -20.32 -5.86 21.62
C GLY A 467 -19.23 -5.16 20.79
N SER A 468 -19.56 -4.49 19.68
CA SER A 468 -18.60 -3.80 18.83
C SER A 468 -18.50 -2.31 19.15
N ALA A 469 -17.28 -1.82 19.32
CA ALA A 469 -17.01 -0.38 19.40
C ALA A 469 -16.98 0.31 18.02
N SER A 470 -16.84 -0.46 16.93
CA SER A 470 -16.92 0.05 15.56
C SER A 470 -18.37 0.28 15.17
N GLY A 471 -18.65 1.40 14.51
CA GLY A 471 -20.00 1.77 14.13
C GLY A 471 -20.03 2.57 12.83
N TYR A 472 -21.18 2.53 12.16
CA TYR A 472 -21.39 3.10 10.84
C TYR A 472 -22.45 4.17 10.84
N SER A 473 -22.25 5.21 10.06
CA SER A 473 -23.22 6.29 9.86
C SER A 473 -23.17 6.80 8.43
N THR A 474 -24.25 7.43 7.96
CA THR A 474 -24.26 8.08 6.66
C THR A 474 -23.84 9.53 6.75
N MET A 475 -23.21 10.02 5.69
CA MET A 475 -22.86 11.43 5.48
C MET A 475 -23.14 11.81 4.03
N THR A 476 -23.57 13.06 3.82
CA THR A 476 -23.72 13.64 2.47
C THR A 476 -22.78 14.82 2.33
N ALA A 477 -21.96 14.82 1.30
CA ALA A 477 -21.04 15.91 0.98
C ALA A 477 -20.72 15.90 -0.53
N GLY A 478 -20.50 17.08 -1.12
CA GLY A 478 -20.17 17.21 -2.56
C GLY A 478 -21.22 16.57 -3.47
N GLY A 479 -22.49 16.54 -3.09
CA GLY A 479 -23.58 15.89 -3.85
C GLY A 479 -23.60 14.36 -3.76
N ARG A 480 -22.69 13.73 -3.00
CA ARG A 480 -22.56 12.28 -2.82
C ARG A 480 -22.90 11.85 -1.42
N ARG A 481 -23.37 10.61 -1.28
CA ARG A 481 -23.65 9.99 0.01
C ARG A 481 -22.60 8.92 0.30
N TYR A 482 -22.10 8.91 1.54
CA TYR A 482 -21.06 8.01 2.02
C TYR A 482 -21.52 7.24 3.26
N LEU A 483 -20.98 6.04 3.47
CA LEU A 483 -20.90 5.44 4.79
C LEU A 483 -19.55 5.80 5.40
N ALA A 484 -19.61 6.33 6.63
CA ALA A 484 -18.47 6.54 7.48
C ALA A 484 -18.35 5.39 8.48
N ALA A 485 -17.15 4.84 8.62
CA ALA A 485 -16.81 3.83 9.61
C ALA A 485 -16.07 4.49 10.78
N GLY A 486 -16.66 4.44 11.98
CA GLY A 486 -16.00 4.86 13.22
C GLY A 486 -15.41 3.67 13.95
N PHE A 487 -14.22 3.83 14.53
CA PHE A 487 -13.47 2.75 15.18
C PHE A 487 -12.65 3.25 16.37
N ILE A 488 -12.13 2.31 17.14
CA ILE A 488 -11.11 2.55 18.17
C ILE A 488 -9.77 2.07 17.60
N GLY A 489 -8.78 2.98 17.58
CA GLY A 489 -7.46 2.72 16.99
C GLY A 489 -6.32 2.63 18.01
N GLY A 490 -5.12 2.34 17.50
CA GLY A 490 -3.91 2.07 18.28
C GLY A 490 -4.06 0.84 19.17
N TYR A 491 -3.53 0.91 20.39
CA TYR A 491 -3.80 -0.13 21.38
C TYR A 491 -5.14 0.09 22.13
N GLY A 492 -6.14 0.68 21.43
CA GLY A 492 -7.47 0.94 21.96
C GLY A 492 -7.65 2.31 22.61
N HIS A 493 -6.75 3.27 22.44
CA HIS A 493 -6.72 4.49 23.25
C HIS A 493 -7.29 5.76 22.57
N TYR A 494 -7.64 5.70 21.28
CA TYR A 494 -8.27 6.83 20.60
C TYR A 494 -9.47 6.37 19.74
N ARG A 495 -10.33 7.32 19.39
CA ARG A 495 -11.41 7.14 18.41
C ARG A 495 -11.11 7.95 17.16
N ASP A 496 -11.42 7.37 16.00
CA ASP A 496 -11.38 8.06 14.72
C ASP A 496 -12.50 7.55 13.81
N ALA A 497 -12.68 8.16 12.64
CA ALA A 497 -13.64 7.74 11.64
C ALA A 497 -13.14 8.09 10.24
N LEU A 498 -13.44 7.23 9.27
CA LEU A 498 -13.10 7.40 7.87
C LEU A 498 -14.33 7.28 6.99
N LEU A 499 -14.35 7.98 5.87
CA LEU A 499 -15.24 7.66 4.77
C LEU A 499 -14.79 6.31 4.19
N TRP A 500 -15.72 5.36 4.14
CA TRP A 500 -15.39 3.99 3.74
C TRP A 500 -15.86 3.67 2.33
N VAL A 501 -17.18 3.85 2.07
CA VAL A 501 -17.81 3.52 0.79
C VAL A 501 -18.78 4.63 0.37
N GLN A 502 -18.96 4.77 -0.95
CA GLN A 502 -19.89 5.69 -1.58
C GLN A 502 -21.18 4.97 -1.98
N LYS A 503 -22.33 5.64 -1.88
CA LYS A 503 -23.62 5.13 -2.35
C LYS A 503 -23.57 4.88 -3.86
N LEU A 504 -23.97 3.67 -4.27
CA LEU A 504 -24.21 3.31 -5.65
C LEU A 504 -25.70 3.45 -5.96
N ALA A 505 -26.02 4.06 -7.07
CA ALA A 505 -27.39 4.19 -7.58
C ALA A 505 -27.57 3.26 -8.80
N PRO A 506 -28.78 2.77 -9.11
CA PRO A 506 -29.02 2.09 -10.36
C PRO A 506 -28.63 2.94 -11.56
N GLU A 507 -27.94 2.36 -12.52
CA GLU A 507 -27.51 2.98 -13.77
C GLU A 507 -28.26 2.39 -14.97
N THR A 508 -28.00 2.87 -16.17
CA THR A 508 -28.55 2.32 -17.40
C THR A 508 -28.22 0.83 -17.52
N PRO A 509 -29.20 -0.03 -17.83
CA PRO A 509 -28.92 -1.47 -17.99
C PRO A 509 -27.80 -1.72 -18.99
N LEU A 510 -27.03 -2.79 -18.74
CA LEU A 510 -25.89 -3.18 -19.57
C LEU A 510 -26.30 -3.38 -21.03
N SER A 511 -25.48 -2.90 -21.96
CA SER A 511 -25.64 -3.18 -23.41
C SER A 511 -25.47 -4.67 -23.71
N ALA A 512 -25.90 -5.10 -24.89
CA ALA A 512 -25.73 -6.47 -25.34
C ALA A 512 -24.24 -6.90 -25.38
N ALA A 513 -23.33 -5.99 -25.69
CA ALA A 513 -21.89 -6.23 -25.69
C ALA A 513 -21.40 -6.57 -24.26
N TRP A 514 -21.70 -5.75 -23.27
CA TRP A 514 -21.33 -6.01 -21.90
C TRP A 514 -21.99 -7.25 -21.30
N GLN A 515 -23.29 -7.46 -21.60
CA GLN A 515 -23.99 -8.69 -21.18
C GLN A 515 -23.31 -9.95 -21.71
N SER A 516 -22.80 -9.92 -22.96
CA SER A 516 -22.12 -11.05 -23.58
C SER A 516 -20.79 -11.42 -22.90
N ARG A 517 -20.18 -10.50 -22.15
CA ARG A 517 -18.90 -10.68 -21.43
C ARG A 517 -19.09 -11.24 -20.03
N LEU A 518 -20.28 -11.13 -19.45
CA LEU A 518 -20.55 -11.63 -18.09
C LEU A 518 -20.31 -13.15 -18.00
N GLY A 519 -19.67 -13.57 -16.92
CA GLY A 519 -19.33 -14.97 -16.67
C GLY A 519 -18.17 -15.51 -17.51
N LYS A 520 -17.55 -14.69 -18.36
CA LYS A 520 -16.32 -15.06 -19.08
C LYS A 520 -15.08 -14.71 -18.26
N ALA A 521 -13.96 -15.29 -18.68
CA ALA A 521 -12.66 -15.14 -18.05
C ALA A 521 -11.56 -14.85 -19.07
N TRP A 522 -10.55 -14.10 -18.65
CA TRP A 522 -9.37 -13.73 -19.45
C TRP A 522 -8.10 -13.96 -18.62
N LEU A 523 -7.00 -14.31 -19.30
CA LEU A 523 -5.70 -14.60 -18.70
C LEU A 523 -4.67 -13.54 -19.09
N ALA A 524 -3.88 -13.06 -18.13
CA ALA A 524 -2.81 -12.08 -18.34
C ALA A 524 -1.74 -12.60 -19.30
N VAL A 525 -1.23 -11.74 -20.21
CA VAL A 525 -0.29 -12.16 -21.27
C VAL A 525 0.98 -11.32 -21.38
N ASN A 526 1.04 -10.11 -20.84
CA ASN A 526 2.10 -9.13 -21.13
C ASN A 526 3.04 -8.79 -19.97
N GLU A 527 2.99 -9.56 -18.88
CA GLU A 527 3.82 -9.33 -17.71
C GLU A 527 5.17 -10.07 -17.78
N GLN A 528 6.16 -9.63 -16.99
CA GLN A 528 7.44 -10.33 -16.86
C GLN A 528 7.26 -11.75 -16.30
N PRO A 529 8.12 -12.70 -16.67
CA PRO A 529 7.98 -14.10 -16.25
C PRO A 529 7.97 -14.31 -14.73
N ASP A 530 8.62 -13.44 -13.98
CA ASP A 530 8.70 -13.46 -12.51
C ASP A 530 7.76 -12.46 -11.84
N SER A 531 6.84 -11.85 -12.60
CA SER A 531 5.81 -10.96 -12.05
C SER A 531 4.89 -11.69 -11.08
N ALA A 532 4.54 -11.00 -9.99
CA ALA A 532 3.57 -11.48 -9.02
C ALA A 532 2.16 -11.69 -9.62
N VAL A 533 1.85 -11.09 -10.76
CA VAL A 533 0.62 -11.33 -11.53
C VAL A 533 0.47 -12.83 -11.85
N TYR A 534 1.56 -13.51 -12.15
CA TYR A 534 1.57 -14.95 -12.44
C TYR A 534 1.75 -15.85 -11.21
N ALA A 535 1.96 -15.28 -10.02
CA ALA A 535 2.08 -16.06 -8.80
C ALA A 535 0.72 -16.60 -8.35
N GLU A 536 0.76 -17.65 -7.51
CA GLU A 536 -0.45 -18.16 -6.86
C GLU A 536 -1.16 -17.08 -6.05
N GLY A 537 -2.45 -16.88 -6.35
CA GLY A 537 -3.23 -15.79 -5.73
C GLY A 537 -3.02 -14.40 -6.35
N GLY A 538 -2.24 -14.29 -7.43
CA GLY A 538 -2.08 -13.06 -8.19
C GLY A 538 -3.24 -12.81 -9.17
N PRO A 539 -3.32 -11.60 -9.75
CA PRO A 539 -4.39 -11.21 -10.68
C PRO A 539 -4.18 -11.79 -12.10
N VAL A 540 -3.76 -13.04 -12.20
CA VAL A 540 -3.54 -13.74 -13.47
C VAL A 540 -4.85 -13.96 -14.25
N LEU A 541 -5.98 -14.02 -13.53
CA LEU A 541 -7.32 -14.26 -14.06
C LEU A 541 -8.18 -13.02 -13.86
N LEU A 542 -8.73 -12.50 -14.95
CA LEU A 542 -9.78 -11.48 -14.94
C LEU A 542 -11.12 -12.13 -15.22
N THR A 543 -12.13 -11.84 -14.42
CA THR A 543 -13.52 -12.28 -14.64
C THR A 543 -14.45 -11.07 -14.55
N LEU A 544 -15.52 -11.08 -15.33
CA LEU A 544 -16.55 -10.06 -15.30
C LEU A 544 -17.88 -10.65 -14.84
N GLY A 545 -18.50 -9.99 -13.86
CA GLY A 545 -19.81 -10.36 -13.33
C GLY A 545 -20.74 -9.15 -13.25
N ASP A 546 -22.02 -9.36 -12.95
CA ASP A 546 -22.97 -8.29 -12.62
C ASP A 546 -23.06 -8.10 -11.10
N VAL A 547 -23.71 -7.00 -10.70
CA VAL A 547 -24.05 -6.77 -9.28
C VAL A 547 -25.52 -7.18 -9.08
N PRO A 548 -25.80 -8.33 -8.42
CA PRO A 548 -27.15 -8.81 -8.27
C PRO A 548 -28.05 -7.78 -7.55
N GLY A 549 -29.12 -7.33 -8.26
CA GLY A 549 -30.06 -6.33 -7.75
C GLY A 549 -29.66 -4.87 -7.97
N LEU A 550 -28.52 -4.59 -8.60
CA LEU A 550 -28.08 -3.25 -8.97
C LEU A 550 -27.75 -3.19 -10.47
N PRO A 551 -28.69 -2.78 -11.35
CA PRO A 551 -28.47 -2.74 -12.78
C PRO A 551 -27.42 -1.70 -13.19
N GLY A 552 -26.76 -1.94 -14.31
CA GLY A 552 -25.83 -1.01 -14.96
C GLY A 552 -24.39 -1.10 -14.45
N TYR A 553 -24.08 -2.03 -13.55
CA TYR A 553 -22.73 -2.24 -13.06
C TYR A 553 -22.16 -3.57 -13.55
N VAL A 554 -20.87 -3.55 -13.87
CA VAL A 554 -20.03 -4.72 -14.05
C VAL A 554 -19.07 -4.77 -12.88
N VAL A 555 -18.87 -5.93 -12.27
CA VAL A 555 -17.82 -6.13 -11.28
C VAL A 555 -16.74 -7.01 -11.88
N SER A 556 -15.53 -6.63 -11.60
CA SER A 556 -14.36 -7.38 -11.96
C SER A 556 -13.83 -8.16 -10.76
N GLY A 557 -13.47 -9.42 -11.00
CA GLY A 557 -12.97 -10.33 -9.99
C GLY A 557 -11.80 -11.16 -10.52
N PRO A 558 -11.33 -12.18 -9.78
CA PRO A 558 -11.90 -12.70 -8.53
C PRO A 558 -11.36 -12.03 -7.24
N TYR A 559 -10.33 -11.22 -7.34
CA TYR A 559 -9.60 -10.74 -6.16
C TYR A 559 -10.18 -9.47 -5.57
N GLU A 560 -10.68 -8.57 -6.43
CA GLU A 560 -11.28 -7.31 -6.04
C GLU A 560 -12.65 -7.17 -6.68
N THR A 561 -13.61 -6.65 -5.92
CA THR A 561 -14.95 -6.40 -6.42
C THR A 561 -15.05 -4.92 -6.77
N GLN A 562 -14.55 -4.55 -7.94
CA GLN A 562 -14.52 -3.19 -8.45
C GLN A 562 -15.82 -2.88 -9.22
N PRO A 563 -16.65 -1.91 -8.78
CA PRO A 563 -17.90 -1.58 -9.45
C PRO A 563 -17.66 -0.62 -10.63
N LEU A 564 -17.54 -1.18 -11.85
CA LEU A 564 -17.40 -0.43 -13.09
C LEU A 564 -18.76 -0.07 -13.66
N ILE A 565 -18.86 1.11 -14.26
CA ILE A 565 -20.00 1.55 -15.05
C ILE A 565 -19.52 1.57 -16.52
N PRO A 566 -20.17 0.85 -17.46
CA PRO A 566 -19.89 0.99 -18.87
C PRO A 566 -20.10 2.42 -19.37
N VAL A 567 -19.06 3.00 -19.95
CA VAL A 567 -19.10 4.31 -20.61
C VAL A 567 -19.65 4.17 -22.04
N ASP A 568 -19.20 3.09 -22.72
CA ASP A 568 -19.65 2.65 -24.02
C ASP A 568 -19.46 1.11 -24.13
N ASP A 569 -19.56 0.56 -25.35
CA ASP A 569 -19.42 -0.90 -25.56
C ASP A 569 -17.98 -1.42 -25.37
N THR A 570 -16.98 -0.54 -25.24
CA THR A 570 -15.57 -0.90 -25.14
C THR A 570 -14.91 -0.44 -23.84
N LEU A 571 -15.47 0.52 -23.13
CA LEU A 571 -14.89 1.11 -21.95
C LEU A 571 -15.81 0.95 -20.74
N GLY A 572 -15.31 0.32 -19.67
CA GLY A 572 -15.89 0.34 -18.34
C GLY A 572 -14.99 1.13 -17.38
N ALA A 573 -15.58 2.00 -16.54
CA ALA A 573 -14.81 2.85 -15.63
C ALA A 573 -15.48 3.00 -14.26
N MET A 574 -14.69 3.26 -13.23
CA MET A 574 -15.19 3.60 -11.90
C MET A 574 -15.28 5.11 -11.70
N PHE A 575 -16.41 5.55 -11.11
CA PHE A 575 -16.68 6.98 -10.84
C PHE A 575 -16.78 7.30 -9.35
N LEU A 576 -16.09 6.55 -8.52
CA LEU A 576 -16.05 6.78 -7.08
C LEU A 576 -15.17 8.00 -6.75
N GLN A 577 -15.60 8.79 -5.75
CA GLN A 577 -14.85 9.94 -5.26
C GLN A 577 -14.89 9.94 -3.73
N ILE A 578 -14.02 9.15 -3.13
CA ILE A 578 -13.92 8.96 -1.68
C ILE A 578 -12.53 9.41 -1.24
N PRO A 579 -12.41 10.53 -0.50
CA PRO A 579 -11.11 10.98 0.00
C PRO A 579 -10.39 9.94 0.86
N GLY A 580 -9.10 10.00 0.90
CA GLY A 580 -8.24 9.14 1.69
C GLY A 580 -7.81 7.87 0.97
N VAL A 581 -8.55 6.77 1.11
CA VAL A 581 -8.23 5.47 0.49
C VAL A 581 -9.41 4.81 -0.23
N GLY A 582 -10.62 5.27 -0.04
CA GLY A 582 -11.83 4.58 -0.51
C GLY A 582 -12.03 4.60 -2.03
N SER A 583 -11.38 5.51 -2.75
CA SER A 583 -11.32 5.56 -4.22
C SER A 583 -9.88 5.47 -4.74
N ARG A 584 -9.00 4.76 -4.01
CA ARG A 584 -7.68 4.37 -4.47
C ARG A 584 -7.81 3.37 -5.64
N ASP A 585 -6.83 3.35 -6.53
CA ASP A 585 -6.68 2.34 -7.58
C ASP A 585 -7.96 2.15 -8.43
N LEU A 586 -8.51 3.25 -8.95
CA LEU A 586 -9.67 3.27 -9.84
C LEU A 586 -9.23 2.95 -11.28
N GLU A 587 -9.32 1.68 -11.64
CA GLU A 587 -8.92 1.20 -12.95
C GLU A 587 -10.05 1.32 -13.99
N GLU A 588 -9.66 1.40 -15.26
CA GLU A 588 -10.54 1.31 -16.41
C GLU A 588 -10.34 -0.04 -17.11
N ASP A 589 -11.43 -0.69 -17.54
CA ASP A 589 -11.39 -1.87 -18.41
C ASP A 589 -11.62 -1.41 -19.85
N LEU A 590 -10.57 -1.47 -20.68
CA LEU A 590 -10.66 -1.15 -22.12
C LEU A 590 -10.65 -2.44 -22.94
N VAL A 591 -11.74 -2.66 -23.67
CA VAL A 591 -11.89 -3.84 -24.55
C VAL A 591 -11.36 -3.51 -25.92
N GLU A 592 -10.40 -4.29 -26.41
CA GLU A 592 -9.84 -4.19 -27.75
C GLU A 592 -10.14 -5.43 -28.59
N GLN A 593 -10.34 -5.22 -29.89
CA GLN A 593 -10.60 -6.30 -30.83
C GLN A 593 -9.29 -6.83 -31.43
N HIS A 594 -8.93 -8.07 -31.13
CA HIS A 594 -7.79 -8.81 -31.68
C HIS A 594 -8.29 -9.93 -32.62
N GLY A 595 -8.46 -9.63 -33.91
CA GLY A 595 -9.07 -10.57 -34.86
C GLY A 595 -10.52 -10.88 -34.48
N SER A 596 -10.81 -12.11 -34.07
CA SER A 596 -12.14 -12.54 -33.59
C SER A 596 -12.25 -12.54 -32.05
N GLU A 597 -11.20 -12.19 -31.34
CA GLU A 597 -11.14 -12.20 -29.88
C GLU A 597 -11.28 -10.79 -29.30
N GLU A 598 -11.99 -10.64 -28.20
CA GLU A 598 -12.00 -9.40 -27.39
C GLU A 598 -11.00 -9.56 -26.24
N TRP A 599 -9.94 -8.76 -26.27
CA TRP A 599 -8.95 -8.67 -25.21
C TRP A 599 -9.27 -7.47 -24.31
N ILE A 600 -8.79 -7.49 -23.08
CA ILE A 600 -9.09 -6.43 -22.09
C ILE A 600 -7.78 -5.89 -21.51
N TRP A 601 -7.57 -4.58 -21.67
CA TRP A 601 -6.61 -3.85 -20.86
C TRP A 601 -7.24 -3.45 -19.54
N ARG A 602 -6.51 -3.72 -18.47
CA ARG A 602 -6.76 -3.18 -17.13
C ARG A 602 -5.48 -2.55 -16.62
N GLY A 603 -5.43 -1.22 -16.53
CA GLY A 603 -4.17 -0.51 -16.31
C GLY A 603 -3.11 -0.97 -17.30
N SER A 604 -1.97 -1.47 -16.83
CA SER A 604 -0.87 -1.97 -17.67
C SER A 604 -0.99 -3.44 -18.07
N THR A 605 -1.93 -4.20 -17.50
CA THR A 605 -2.05 -5.64 -17.78
C THR A 605 -3.03 -5.90 -18.91
N LEU A 606 -2.59 -6.67 -19.91
CA LEU A 606 -3.40 -7.14 -21.03
C LEU A 606 -3.87 -8.56 -20.77
N TYR A 607 -5.17 -8.78 -20.96
CA TYR A 607 -5.82 -10.07 -20.71
C TYR A 607 -6.42 -10.63 -21.99
N ARG A 608 -6.12 -11.89 -22.31
CA ARG A 608 -6.64 -12.65 -23.45
C ARG A 608 -7.75 -13.61 -23.01
N PRO A 609 -8.84 -13.82 -23.80
CA PRO A 609 -9.93 -14.74 -23.43
C PRO A 609 -9.42 -16.14 -23.11
N GLN A 610 -9.77 -16.66 -21.92
CA GLN A 610 -9.38 -18.00 -21.48
C GLN A 610 -9.95 -19.10 -22.40
N ALA A 611 -11.20 -18.93 -22.87
CA ALA A 611 -11.89 -19.91 -23.69
C ALA A 611 -11.27 -20.13 -25.09
N THR A 612 -10.43 -19.21 -25.56
CA THR A 612 -9.78 -19.30 -26.88
C THR A 612 -8.33 -19.81 -26.80
N MET A 613 -7.85 -20.19 -25.62
CA MET A 613 -6.49 -20.69 -25.46
C MET A 613 -6.28 -21.98 -26.25
N PRO A 614 -5.24 -22.06 -27.12
CA PRO A 614 -4.98 -23.25 -27.91
C PRO A 614 -4.75 -24.47 -27.04
N ALA A 615 -5.38 -25.60 -27.38
CA ALA A 615 -5.21 -26.85 -26.67
C ALA A 615 -3.95 -27.60 -27.11
N LEU A 616 -3.26 -28.25 -26.16
CA LEU A 616 -2.19 -29.19 -26.45
C LEU A 616 -2.81 -30.56 -26.79
N ALA A 617 -2.47 -31.06 -27.97
CA ALA A 617 -2.83 -32.45 -28.36
C ALA A 617 -1.84 -33.46 -27.77
N ALA A 618 -2.24 -34.73 -27.68
CA ALA A 618 -1.33 -35.85 -27.37
C ALA A 618 -0.19 -35.90 -28.41
N GLY A 619 1.05 -36.12 -27.97
CA GLY A 619 2.23 -36.11 -28.80
C GLY A 619 2.92 -34.75 -28.82
N ALA A 620 3.69 -34.45 -29.87
CA ALA A 620 4.48 -33.25 -30.00
C ALA A 620 3.65 -32.05 -30.50
N ASN A 621 3.76 -30.93 -29.80
CA ASN A 621 3.12 -29.65 -30.13
C ASN A 621 4.20 -28.59 -30.27
N THR A 622 4.21 -27.82 -31.34
CA THR A 622 5.07 -26.65 -31.49
C THR A 622 4.37 -25.43 -30.93
N VAL A 623 5.02 -24.71 -30.00
CA VAL A 623 4.59 -23.42 -29.46
C VAL A 623 5.52 -22.35 -29.98
N THR A 624 5.00 -21.39 -30.73
CA THR A 624 5.75 -20.24 -31.25
C THR A 624 5.32 -19.00 -30.51
N PHE A 625 6.31 -18.20 -30.07
CA PHE A 625 6.07 -16.94 -29.37
C PHE A 625 5.78 -15.84 -30.39
N GLY A 626 4.72 -15.08 -30.15
CA GLY A 626 4.26 -13.99 -31.02
C GLY A 626 5.28 -12.86 -31.16
N ALA A 627 5.08 -11.97 -32.13
CA ALA A 627 5.97 -10.85 -32.40
C ALA A 627 5.98 -9.83 -31.24
N GLU A 628 4.92 -9.73 -30.50
CA GLU A 628 4.75 -8.85 -29.33
C GLU A 628 5.52 -9.37 -28.09
N GLY A 629 6.00 -10.62 -28.11
CA GLY A 629 6.72 -11.23 -26.98
C GLY A 629 5.81 -11.59 -25.80
N TYR A 630 4.51 -11.67 -26.01
CA TYR A 630 3.56 -12.05 -24.97
C TYR A 630 3.73 -13.51 -24.53
N ALA A 631 3.35 -13.77 -23.29
CA ALA A 631 3.31 -15.13 -22.74
C ALA A 631 2.31 -16.01 -23.50
N GLU A 632 2.70 -17.24 -23.77
CA GLU A 632 1.92 -18.21 -24.53
C GLU A 632 1.21 -19.19 -23.63
N TRP A 633 -0.12 -19.09 -23.53
CA TRP A 633 -0.99 -19.99 -22.81
C TRP A 633 -1.39 -21.19 -23.66
N ARG A 634 -1.44 -22.37 -23.05
CA ARG A 634 -1.97 -23.61 -23.65
C ARG A 634 -2.88 -24.31 -22.66
N SER A 635 -4.06 -24.74 -23.12
CA SER A 635 -4.98 -25.54 -22.31
C SER A 635 -4.66 -27.04 -22.46
N LEU A 636 -4.92 -27.79 -21.39
CA LEU A 636 -4.75 -29.25 -21.36
C LEU A 636 -6.12 -29.91 -21.21
N PRO A 637 -6.66 -30.51 -22.28
CA PRO A 637 -7.98 -31.14 -22.24
C PRO A 637 -8.02 -32.46 -21.46
N ALA A 638 -6.86 -33.02 -21.11
CA ALA A 638 -6.74 -34.26 -20.33
C ALA A 638 -5.54 -34.23 -19.39
N ALA A 639 -5.57 -35.03 -18.35
CA ALA A 639 -4.43 -35.30 -17.50
C ALA A 639 -3.27 -35.93 -18.31
N GLY A 640 -2.02 -35.57 -17.96
CA GLY A 640 -0.87 -36.11 -18.69
C GLY A 640 0.47 -35.59 -18.17
N THR A 641 1.53 -36.20 -18.68
CA THR A 641 2.90 -35.72 -18.43
C THR A 641 3.36 -34.88 -19.62
N LEU A 642 3.84 -33.71 -19.37
CA LEU A 642 4.36 -32.74 -20.32
C LEU A 642 5.87 -32.79 -20.31
N THR A 643 6.50 -32.91 -21.46
CA THR A 643 7.93 -32.71 -21.64
C THR A 643 8.15 -31.46 -22.49
N ILE A 644 8.72 -30.40 -21.91
CA ILE A 644 9.04 -29.15 -22.58
C ILE A 644 10.50 -29.26 -23.04
N ALA A 645 10.72 -29.25 -24.35
CA ALA A 645 12.06 -29.44 -24.91
C ALA A 645 12.95 -28.21 -24.69
N VAL A 646 14.27 -28.43 -24.81
CA VAL A 646 15.22 -27.32 -25.00
C VAL A 646 14.90 -26.65 -26.33
N GLY A 647 14.61 -25.35 -26.27
CA GLY A 647 14.17 -24.57 -27.44
C GLY A 647 14.08 -23.08 -27.11
N GLY A 648 13.12 -22.38 -27.69
CA GLY A 648 12.92 -20.94 -27.47
C GLY A 648 12.28 -20.58 -26.13
N ALA A 649 11.74 -21.53 -25.35
CA ALA A 649 11.16 -21.21 -24.04
C ALA A 649 12.26 -20.87 -23.02
N THR A 650 12.01 -19.81 -22.23
CA THR A 650 12.92 -19.35 -21.15
C THR A 650 12.41 -19.72 -19.77
N THR A 651 11.08 -19.69 -19.58
CA THR A 651 10.41 -20.11 -18.34
C THR A 651 9.08 -20.76 -18.65
N TRP A 652 8.58 -21.53 -17.68
CA TRP A 652 7.27 -22.18 -17.77
C TRP A 652 6.56 -22.14 -16.40
N ARG A 653 5.21 -22.15 -16.42
CA ARG A 653 4.35 -22.39 -15.26
C ARG A 653 3.21 -23.31 -15.63
N LEU A 654 2.83 -24.18 -14.73
CA LEU A 654 1.66 -25.06 -14.86
C LEU A 654 0.64 -24.68 -13.78
N TYR A 655 -0.61 -24.50 -14.19
CA TYR A 655 -1.73 -24.15 -13.32
C TYR A 655 -2.78 -25.26 -13.33
N ASP A 656 -3.47 -25.42 -12.21
CA ASP A 656 -4.69 -26.19 -12.15
C ASP A 656 -5.89 -25.40 -12.75
N PRO A 657 -7.10 -26.02 -12.86
CA PRO A 657 -8.28 -25.30 -13.36
C PRO A 657 -8.71 -24.10 -12.55
N ASP A 658 -8.35 -24.03 -11.26
CA ASP A 658 -8.62 -22.94 -10.34
C ASP A 658 -7.50 -21.90 -10.32
N MET A 659 -6.56 -21.96 -11.28
CA MET A 659 -5.39 -21.09 -11.44
C MET A 659 -4.41 -21.11 -10.25
N ALA A 660 -4.35 -22.22 -9.50
CA ALA A 660 -3.29 -22.46 -8.55
C ALA A 660 -2.04 -23.02 -9.25
N VAL A 661 -0.86 -22.52 -8.88
CA VAL A 661 0.42 -22.94 -9.49
C VAL A 661 0.75 -24.37 -9.02
N LEU A 662 0.81 -25.31 -9.95
CA LEU A 662 1.26 -26.69 -9.73
C LEU A 662 2.77 -26.87 -9.88
N GLY A 663 3.41 -25.99 -10.63
CA GLY A 663 4.86 -25.98 -10.83
C GLY A 663 5.31 -24.84 -11.73
N ALA A 664 6.57 -24.46 -11.58
CA ALA A 664 7.22 -23.44 -12.39
C ALA A 664 8.72 -23.72 -12.52
N GLY A 665 9.36 -23.21 -13.56
CA GLY A 665 10.80 -23.36 -13.72
C GLY A 665 11.37 -22.68 -14.95
N ALA A 666 12.71 -22.60 -14.96
CA ALA A 666 13.52 -22.05 -16.06
C ALA A 666 14.57 -23.03 -16.59
N THR A 667 14.53 -24.29 -16.14
CA THR A 667 15.47 -25.34 -16.57
C THR A 667 14.80 -26.21 -17.63
N PHE A 668 15.51 -26.51 -18.72
CA PHE A 668 15.03 -27.31 -19.84
C PHE A 668 16.04 -28.42 -20.19
N PRO A 669 15.62 -29.65 -20.65
CA PRO A 669 14.23 -30.02 -20.79
C PRO A 669 13.51 -30.10 -19.43
N ALA A 670 12.23 -29.73 -19.37
CA ALA A 670 11.42 -29.83 -18.17
C ALA A 670 10.36 -30.94 -18.34
N THR A 671 10.12 -31.72 -17.29
CA THR A 671 9.03 -32.71 -17.24
C THR A 671 8.11 -32.38 -16.10
N VAL A 672 6.82 -32.18 -16.40
CA VAL A 672 5.81 -31.77 -15.43
C VAL A 672 4.53 -32.59 -15.63
N THR A 673 3.76 -32.79 -14.58
CA THR A 673 2.52 -33.58 -14.65
C THR A 673 1.31 -32.69 -14.38
N ALA A 674 0.38 -32.65 -15.35
CA ALA A 674 -0.95 -32.11 -15.17
C ALA A 674 -1.84 -33.23 -14.57
N PRO A 675 -2.31 -33.07 -13.33
CA PRO A 675 -2.99 -34.15 -12.61
C PRO A 675 -4.41 -34.39 -13.12
N GLN A 676 -5.01 -33.44 -13.83
CA GLN A 676 -6.39 -33.50 -14.31
C GLN A 676 -6.58 -32.70 -15.61
N ALA A 677 -7.73 -32.84 -16.24
CA ALA A 677 -8.17 -32.03 -17.36
C ALA A 677 -8.40 -30.57 -16.90
N GLY A 678 -8.29 -29.59 -17.82
CA GLY A 678 -8.52 -28.17 -17.54
C GLY A 678 -7.33 -27.44 -16.95
N CYS A 679 -6.18 -28.11 -16.77
CA CYS A 679 -4.92 -27.42 -16.43
C CYS A 679 -4.46 -26.49 -17.57
N TYR A 680 -3.63 -25.51 -17.24
CA TYR A 680 -3.06 -24.55 -18.19
C TYR A 680 -1.53 -24.52 -18.07
N LEU A 681 -0.86 -24.58 -19.22
CA LEU A 681 0.59 -24.36 -19.33
C LEU A 681 0.82 -22.95 -19.86
N LEU A 682 1.60 -22.17 -19.12
CA LEU A 682 2.10 -20.85 -19.51
C LEU A 682 3.58 -20.97 -19.87
N LEU A 683 3.97 -20.42 -21.01
CA LEU A 683 5.34 -20.41 -21.52
C LEU A 683 5.77 -18.99 -21.85
N PHE A 684 7.04 -18.69 -21.58
CA PHE A 684 7.69 -17.44 -21.95
C PHE A 684 8.87 -17.74 -22.87
N GLY A 685 9.14 -16.82 -23.79
CA GLY A 685 10.28 -16.93 -24.71
C GLY A 685 10.39 -15.71 -25.61
N PRO A 686 11.55 -15.51 -26.27
CA PRO A 686 11.75 -14.40 -27.20
C PRO A 686 10.77 -14.44 -28.38
N ALA A 687 10.33 -13.28 -28.83
CA ALA A 687 9.49 -13.14 -30.02
C ALA A 687 10.03 -13.91 -31.21
N GLY A 688 9.18 -14.63 -31.92
CA GLY A 688 9.52 -15.47 -33.07
C GLY A 688 10.26 -16.78 -32.77
N ALA A 689 10.67 -17.02 -31.52
CA ALA A 689 11.24 -18.30 -31.12
C ALA A 689 10.16 -19.39 -30.99
N SER A 690 10.55 -20.66 -30.95
CA SER A 690 9.64 -21.77 -30.79
C SER A 690 10.20 -22.82 -29.85
N THR A 691 9.32 -23.52 -29.15
CA THR A 691 9.66 -24.70 -28.34
C THR A 691 8.71 -25.85 -28.67
N THR A 692 9.12 -27.08 -28.36
CA THR A 692 8.24 -28.27 -28.49
C THR A 692 7.78 -28.72 -27.12
N VAL A 693 6.46 -28.90 -26.97
CA VAL A 693 5.83 -29.51 -25.79
C VAL A 693 5.26 -30.86 -26.19
N THR A 694 5.81 -31.94 -25.64
CA THR A 694 5.31 -33.29 -25.88
C THR A 694 4.38 -33.72 -24.75
N VAL A 695 3.14 -34.11 -25.07
CA VAL A 695 2.13 -34.55 -24.10
C VAL A 695 2.01 -36.08 -24.16
N ALA A 696 2.37 -36.74 -23.06
CA ALA A 696 2.10 -38.18 -22.86
C ALA A 696 0.85 -38.30 -21.98
N PRO A 697 -0.26 -38.89 -22.48
CA PRO A 697 -1.47 -39.13 -21.69
C PRO A 697 -1.17 -39.96 -20.44
N ALA A 698 -1.89 -39.68 -19.34
CA ALA A 698 -1.81 -40.51 -18.14
C ALA A 698 -2.21 -41.95 -18.44
N ALA A 699 -1.45 -42.90 -17.92
CA ALA A 699 -1.77 -44.33 -18.12
C ALA A 699 -3.17 -44.63 -17.53
N GLY A 700 -4.14 -45.00 -18.40
CA GLY A 700 -5.51 -45.33 -18.00
C GLY A 700 -6.58 -44.26 -18.29
N ALA A 701 -6.22 -43.09 -18.83
CA ALA A 701 -7.22 -42.09 -19.24
C ALA A 701 -7.93 -42.51 -20.54
N GLN A 702 -9.21 -42.89 -20.44
CA GLN A 702 -10.06 -43.03 -21.62
C GLN A 702 -10.56 -41.65 -22.06
N PRO A 703 -10.42 -41.30 -23.35
CA PRO A 703 -10.98 -40.03 -23.86
C PRO A 703 -12.52 -40.11 -23.76
N GLY A 704 -13.13 -39.21 -23.02
CA GLY A 704 -14.55 -38.88 -23.20
C GLY A 704 -15.55 -39.29 -22.11
N ARG A 705 -15.16 -39.57 -20.86
CA ARG A 705 -16.15 -39.83 -19.79
C ARG A 705 -16.15 -38.83 -18.61
N ASP A 706 -15.15 -37.98 -18.44
CA ASP A 706 -15.01 -37.17 -17.23
C ASP A 706 -15.50 -35.71 -17.36
N ALA A 707 -16.06 -35.32 -18.51
CA ALA A 707 -16.61 -33.98 -18.70
C ALA A 707 -17.93 -33.72 -17.96
N ALA A 708 -18.56 -34.74 -17.38
CA ALA A 708 -19.89 -34.62 -16.77
C ALA A 708 -19.89 -34.55 -15.24
N THR A 709 -18.73 -34.66 -14.58
CA THR A 709 -18.62 -34.67 -13.10
C THR A 709 -17.90 -33.48 -12.47
N ALA A 710 -17.48 -32.49 -13.27
CA ALA A 710 -16.82 -31.27 -12.78
C ALA A 710 -17.79 -30.25 -12.15
N GLU A 711 -19.09 -30.52 -12.14
CA GLU A 711 -20.12 -29.59 -11.66
C GLU A 711 -20.47 -29.74 -10.20
N LYS A 712 -19.62 -29.97 -9.26
CA LYS A 712 -19.89 -29.76 -7.83
C LYS A 712 -18.69 -30.13 -6.95
N ARG A 713 -17.70 -29.27 -6.89
CA ARG A 713 -16.90 -29.11 -5.68
C ARG A 713 -16.92 -27.63 -5.31
N ALA A 714 -17.63 -27.31 -4.23
CA ALA A 714 -17.61 -26.01 -3.62
C ALA A 714 -16.15 -25.62 -3.31
N ALA A 715 -15.69 -24.53 -3.90
CA ALA A 715 -14.41 -23.94 -3.59
C ALA A 715 -14.37 -23.61 -2.10
N THR A 716 -13.39 -24.14 -1.40
CA THR A 716 -13.06 -23.70 -0.04
C THR A 716 -12.72 -22.21 -0.12
N PRO A 717 -13.32 -21.33 0.69
CA PRO A 717 -13.02 -19.90 0.63
C PRO A 717 -11.54 -19.69 0.97
N ARG A 718 -10.77 -19.20 0.01
CA ARG A 718 -9.41 -18.69 0.26
C ARG A 718 -9.54 -17.41 1.09
N PRO A 719 -8.60 -17.11 2.00
CA PRO A 719 -8.66 -15.89 2.77
C PRO A 719 -8.54 -14.70 1.82
N THR A 720 -9.62 -13.97 1.66
CA THR A 720 -9.62 -12.62 1.11
C THR A 720 -8.77 -11.78 2.04
N TYR A 721 -7.72 -11.15 1.53
CA TYR A 721 -7.01 -10.10 2.26
C TYR A 721 -7.95 -8.89 2.37
N VAL A 722 -8.94 -9.00 3.23
CA VAL A 722 -9.60 -7.84 3.79
C VAL A 722 -8.58 -7.24 4.73
N VAL A 723 -8.08 -6.05 4.42
CA VAL A 723 -7.42 -5.22 5.43
C VAL A 723 -8.46 -5.07 6.54
N PRO A 724 -8.31 -5.75 7.68
CA PRO A 724 -9.29 -5.57 8.74
C PRO A 724 -9.09 -4.18 9.29
N LEU A 725 -10.12 -3.35 9.22
CA LEU A 725 -10.29 -2.24 10.13
C LEU A 725 -10.52 -2.83 11.53
N ARG A 726 -9.46 -3.37 12.13
CA ARG A 726 -9.41 -3.74 13.55
C ARG A 726 -8.65 -2.71 14.34
#